data_7ca12e307837d0f1ae7b23d084912c42
#
_entry.id   7ca12e307837d0f1ae7b23d084912c42
#
_cell.length_a   1.000
_cell.length_b   1.000
_cell.length_c   1.000
_cell.angle_alpha   90.00
_cell.angle_beta   90.00
_cell.angle_gamma   90.00
#
_symmetry.space_group_name_H-M   'P 1'
#
loop_
_entity.id
_entity.type
_entity.pdbx_description
1 polymer ?
#
loop_
_entity_poly.entity_id
_entity_poly.type
_entity_poly.pdbx_seq_one_letter_code
_entity_poly.pdbx_strand_id
1 'polypeptide(L)'
;MVDIEYLEYGVGHLPNGAQRAALLIDPITLALQGEAEQDQVWRRYRQLLTSLTGPVSIYESSRPDPGAAEWRPSAVQEPLLERLARQDHEFCQELIRGRLVQNQWHLVVAWGGELTNPLAGLRGSLDRLRPKSARDAGADRGNSEVDLGQRCEVLASGLGQLGARARRISDGEWLRLLQEQGSGRSSWGPTSFASWLAPGDAEVLPRQIRLGDSWSRSLFVASYPRRVAIGWLAPLLRGLECEVRVAQHIVPLPKLLSLSRLRHKIRGFETSLVVDHLRGQRPDRSTETALGDALILEEQVLVEEERLFQMELFVTLAAPTVEKLDGGWQQLLATMAELGCGVVPLTHRHVDGWRATVPSGVSPFGWGREMTASALATGFPFLRSNLSADSGVLLGPSLISRELVVVDPFDQANPNFNVVVLGTSGGGKSYTAKLLAARLVLRGCRLRCIDPVGEYRSLVQLFNGACREIGPGHSSGLSALGPASASRPGDGTVFERAARALVVVELLVSGRRGDWDLTEDDAQDLEAVLIRLFSVAEDPQLPDLVAALDRAQHHVLARRLNRFTQGMLSGVFDGRAEAELAGVATVFSLAGWGGDRDQLLAPAMQMILQQLEAEIARDQSSPRLVVVDEAEVLLSRPRSAAALESLSRRVRKLGTGLMVISQVVEDFLNSPVGNVIVRNCHTKLLLRQEEVAIPAVRTAFGLSPVECDLLRDATPGSGIVIVGRERAAFQGTAPPELHRVLCTDARNIS
;
A
#
# COMPACT_ATOMS: atom_id res chain seq x y z
N MET A 1 27.95 -25.13 -2.47
CA MET A 1 27.78 -24.43 -1.19
C MET A 1 26.34 -24.31 -0.74
N VAL A 2 25.37 -24.37 -1.61
CA VAL A 2 23.95 -24.54 -1.24
C VAL A 2 23.66 -26.03 -1.26
N ASP A 3 22.96 -26.55 -0.25
CA ASP A 3 22.78 -27.99 -0.07
C ASP A 3 21.66 -28.60 -0.94
N ILE A 4 21.12 -27.88 -1.92
CA ILE A 4 20.15 -28.38 -2.89
C ILE A 4 20.91 -29.03 -4.06
N GLU A 5 20.62 -30.29 -4.34
CA GLU A 5 21.25 -31.05 -5.42
C GLU A 5 20.60 -30.80 -6.78
N TYR A 6 19.26 -30.74 -6.80
CA TYR A 6 18.48 -30.40 -7.98
C TYR A 6 17.08 -29.84 -7.60
N LEU A 7 16.43 -29.18 -8.54
CA LEU A 7 15.06 -28.68 -8.43
C LEU A 7 14.17 -29.39 -9.43
N GLU A 8 13.01 -29.83 -8.99
CA GLU A 8 12.02 -30.48 -9.83
C GLU A 8 10.60 -30.16 -9.33
N TYR A 9 9.73 -29.64 -10.18
CA TYR A 9 8.33 -29.25 -9.86
C TYR A 9 8.18 -28.34 -8.62
N GLY A 10 9.10 -27.41 -8.42
CA GLY A 10 9.12 -26.49 -7.26
C GLY A 10 9.55 -27.20 -5.96
N VAL A 11 10.19 -28.34 -6.06
CA VAL A 11 10.78 -29.09 -4.95
C VAL A 11 12.29 -29.10 -5.09
N GLY A 12 12.98 -28.69 -4.03
CA GLY A 12 14.43 -28.80 -3.88
C GLY A 12 14.81 -30.11 -3.20
N HIS A 13 15.62 -30.90 -3.85
CA HIS A 13 16.13 -32.18 -3.36
C HIS A 13 17.54 -32.01 -2.79
N LEU A 14 17.77 -32.53 -1.58
CA LEU A 14 19.04 -32.47 -0.90
C LEU A 14 19.77 -33.85 -1.00
N PRO A 15 21.13 -33.88 -0.89
CA PRO A 15 21.91 -35.13 -0.99
C PRO A 15 21.54 -36.19 0.03
N ASN A 16 20.95 -35.79 1.16
CA ASN A 16 20.48 -36.70 2.22
C ASN A 16 19.05 -37.23 2.00
N GLY A 17 18.44 -36.97 0.83
CA GLY A 17 17.08 -37.36 0.48
C GLY A 17 16.00 -36.45 1.09
N ALA A 18 16.37 -35.40 1.78
CA ALA A 18 15.39 -34.41 2.27
C ALA A 18 14.86 -33.54 1.12
N GLN A 19 13.59 -33.15 1.23
CA GLN A 19 12.91 -32.31 0.27
C GLN A 19 12.55 -30.95 0.87
N ARG A 20 12.50 -29.93 0.03
CA ARG A 20 12.15 -28.55 0.40
C ARG A 20 11.18 -27.99 -0.61
N ALA A 21 10.24 -27.17 -0.15
CA ALA A 21 9.42 -26.34 -1.02
C ALA A 21 9.43 -24.90 -0.52
N ALA A 22 9.50 -23.94 -1.42
CA ALA A 22 9.55 -22.53 -1.08
C ALA A 22 8.26 -21.81 -1.50
N LEU A 23 7.76 -20.96 -0.60
CA LEU A 23 6.63 -20.07 -0.79
C LEU A 23 7.14 -18.62 -0.82
N LEU A 24 6.69 -17.84 -1.78
CA LEU A 24 6.80 -16.39 -1.76
C LEU A 24 5.61 -15.83 -0.99
N ILE A 25 5.88 -14.94 -0.05
CA ILE A 25 4.87 -14.36 0.83
C ILE A 25 4.70 -12.87 0.49
N ASP A 26 3.45 -12.45 0.25
CA ASP A 26 3.05 -11.06 0.20
C ASP A 26 2.62 -10.63 1.61
N PRO A 27 3.37 -9.72 2.26
CA PRO A 27 3.21 -9.41 3.68
C PRO A 27 2.01 -8.49 3.93
N ILE A 28 1.70 -8.28 5.23
CA ILE A 28 0.63 -7.39 5.69
C ILE A 28 1.19 -6.10 6.30
N THR A 29 0.36 -5.04 6.32
CA THR A 29 0.69 -3.80 7.02
C THR A 29 0.07 -3.81 8.42
N LEU A 30 0.89 -3.78 9.46
CA LEU A 30 0.46 -3.85 10.87
C LEU A 30 0.70 -2.53 11.61
N ALA A 31 1.59 -1.68 11.12
CA ALA A 31 2.08 -0.51 11.84
C ALA A 31 1.00 0.52 12.20
N LEU A 32 -0.10 0.53 11.47
CA LEU A 32 -1.24 1.43 11.68
C LEU A 32 -2.45 0.73 12.32
N GLN A 33 -2.38 -0.58 12.56
CA GLN A 33 -3.48 -1.33 13.18
C GLN A 33 -3.52 -1.12 14.69
N GLY A 34 -4.72 -1.17 15.28
CA GLY A 34 -4.90 -1.07 16.71
C GLY A 34 -4.43 -2.32 17.46
N GLU A 35 -4.27 -2.19 18.79
CA GLU A 35 -3.82 -3.30 19.65
C GLU A 35 -4.69 -4.56 19.51
N ALA A 36 -6.00 -4.40 19.40
CA ALA A 36 -6.92 -5.53 19.26
C ALA A 36 -6.70 -6.31 17.95
N GLU A 37 -6.40 -5.61 16.85
CA GLU A 37 -6.11 -6.21 15.54
C GLU A 37 -4.73 -6.86 15.55
N GLN A 38 -3.73 -6.20 16.15
CA GLN A 38 -2.40 -6.77 16.36
C GLN A 38 -2.46 -8.04 17.21
N ASP A 39 -3.24 -8.04 18.30
CA ASP A 39 -3.51 -9.21 19.12
C ASP A 39 -4.19 -10.33 18.34
N GLN A 40 -5.10 -10.01 17.43
CA GLN A 40 -5.76 -11.00 16.59
C GLN A 40 -4.76 -11.67 15.63
N VAL A 41 -3.86 -10.88 14.99
CA VAL A 41 -2.81 -11.41 14.15
C VAL A 41 -1.87 -12.29 14.96
N TRP A 42 -1.44 -11.85 16.14
CA TRP A 42 -0.62 -12.63 17.06
C TRP A 42 -1.25 -13.98 17.41
N ARG A 43 -2.55 -13.99 17.81
CA ARG A 43 -3.26 -15.23 18.18
C ARG A 43 -3.35 -16.20 17.00
N ARG A 44 -3.70 -15.72 15.83
CA ARG A 44 -3.79 -16.55 14.60
C ARG A 44 -2.42 -17.08 14.19
N TYR A 45 -1.38 -16.26 14.26
CA TYR A 45 -0.02 -16.71 13.94
C TYR A 45 0.49 -17.73 14.95
N ARG A 46 0.23 -17.54 16.24
CA ARG A 46 0.49 -18.55 17.28
C ARG A 46 -0.20 -19.87 16.95
N GLN A 47 -1.47 -19.82 16.55
CA GLN A 47 -2.21 -21.02 16.16
C GLN A 47 -1.60 -21.69 14.93
N LEU A 48 -1.18 -20.94 13.93
CA LEU A 48 -0.48 -21.47 12.75
C LEU A 48 0.84 -22.15 13.16
N LEU A 49 1.64 -21.52 14.02
CA LEU A 49 2.87 -22.11 14.54
C LEU A 49 2.58 -23.41 15.29
N THR A 50 1.56 -23.44 16.15
CA THR A 50 1.19 -24.64 16.93
C THR A 50 0.78 -25.82 16.03
N SER A 51 0.20 -25.53 14.85
CA SER A 51 -0.20 -26.54 13.86
C SER A 51 0.96 -27.10 13.02
N LEU A 52 2.18 -26.55 13.13
CA LEU A 52 3.32 -26.99 12.33
C LEU A 52 3.66 -28.45 12.59
N THR A 53 3.73 -29.26 11.55
CA THR A 53 4.06 -30.69 11.62
C THR A 53 5.53 -30.99 11.36
N GLY A 54 6.32 -30.01 10.90
CA GLY A 54 7.74 -30.14 10.61
C GLY A 54 8.48 -28.81 10.58
N PRO A 55 9.79 -28.84 10.33
CA PRO A 55 10.62 -27.64 10.28
C PRO A 55 10.19 -26.68 9.19
N VAL A 56 10.26 -25.39 9.51
CA VAL A 56 10.10 -24.29 8.55
C VAL A 56 11.24 -23.29 8.72
N SER A 57 11.61 -22.64 7.63
CA SER A 57 12.61 -21.58 7.65
C SER A 57 12.01 -20.35 6.97
N ILE A 58 12.04 -19.21 7.66
CA ILE A 58 11.54 -17.94 7.16
C ILE A 58 12.74 -17.09 6.80
N TYR A 59 12.71 -16.54 5.59
CA TYR A 59 13.76 -15.68 5.05
C TYR A 59 13.19 -14.33 4.70
N GLU A 60 13.78 -13.33 5.26
CA GLU A 60 13.47 -11.93 4.99
C GLU A 60 14.71 -11.30 4.38
N SER A 61 14.58 -10.68 3.22
CA SER A 61 15.67 -9.93 2.60
C SER A 61 15.24 -8.51 2.29
N SER A 62 16.12 -7.58 2.58
CA SER A 62 15.98 -6.17 2.26
C SER A 62 17.19 -5.74 1.44
N ARG A 63 16.97 -5.29 0.21
CA ARG A 63 18.03 -4.83 -0.70
C ARG A 63 17.80 -3.36 -1.04
N PRO A 64 18.83 -2.51 -1.06
CA PRO A 64 18.73 -1.22 -1.70
C PRO A 64 18.29 -1.44 -3.16
N ASP A 65 17.20 -0.78 -3.58
CA ASP A 65 16.67 -0.92 -4.93
C ASP A 65 17.42 -0.01 -5.92
N PRO A 66 18.31 -0.56 -6.78
CA PRO A 66 18.96 0.25 -7.81
C PRO A 66 18.00 0.62 -8.95
N GLY A 67 16.91 -0.13 -9.14
CA GLY A 67 15.94 0.07 -10.23
C GLY A 67 14.89 1.14 -9.92
N ALA A 68 14.71 1.53 -8.67
CA ALA A 68 13.95 2.73 -8.32
C ALA A 68 14.55 4.00 -8.96
N ALA A 69 15.80 3.93 -9.38
CA ALA A 69 16.44 4.95 -10.22
C ALA A 69 15.93 4.95 -11.69
N GLU A 70 15.25 3.91 -12.15
CA GLU A 70 14.65 3.82 -13.50
C GLU A 70 13.19 4.29 -13.56
N TRP A 71 12.77 5.11 -12.63
CA TRP A 71 11.50 5.81 -12.73
C TRP A 71 11.54 6.75 -13.94
N ARG A 72 11.25 6.20 -15.12
CA ARG A 72 11.31 6.94 -16.38
C ARG A 72 10.10 7.86 -16.47
N PRO A 73 10.30 9.17 -16.68
CA PRO A 73 9.20 10.00 -17.11
C PRO A 73 8.62 9.41 -18.40
N SER A 74 7.30 9.30 -18.49
CA SER A 74 6.64 9.00 -19.76
C SER A 74 7.17 9.97 -20.80
N ALA A 75 7.33 9.52 -22.05
CA ALA A 75 7.76 10.38 -23.15
C ALA A 75 6.69 11.48 -23.36
N VAL A 76 6.83 12.57 -22.63
CA VAL A 76 5.98 13.76 -22.77
C VAL A 76 6.57 14.57 -23.90
N GLN A 77 5.78 14.83 -24.94
CA GLN A 77 6.26 15.50 -26.17
C GLN A 77 6.51 17.01 -26.00
N GLU A 78 6.14 17.59 -24.85
CA GLU A 78 6.34 19.01 -24.60
C GLU A 78 7.65 19.28 -23.84
N PRO A 79 8.57 20.12 -24.35
CA PRO A 79 9.89 20.38 -23.75
C PRO A 79 9.83 20.91 -22.31
N LEU A 80 8.79 21.69 -21.99
CA LEU A 80 8.60 22.23 -20.63
C LEU A 80 8.26 21.12 -19.63
N LEU A 81 7.32 20.26 -19.98
CA LEU A 81 6.92 19.13 -19.14
C LEU A 81 8.06 18.12 -18.97
N GLU A 82 8.85 17.89 -20.01
CA GLU A 82 10.04 17.04 -19.93
C GLU A 82 11.07 17.60 -18.94
N ARG A 83 11.30 18.93 -18.94
CA ARG A 83 12.19 19.57 -17.95
C ARG A 83 11.68 19.42 -16.54
N LEU A 84 10.40 19.71 -16.28
CA LEU A 84 9.78 19.58 -14.97
C LEU A 84 9.78 18.13 -14.49
N ALA A 85 9.48 17.17 -15.38
CA ALA A 85 9.53 15.75 -15.08
C ALA A 85 10.94 15.30 -14.71
N ARG A 86 11.98 15.83 -15.38
CA ARG A 86 13.37 15.56 -15.03
C ARG A 86 13.75 16.11 -13.66
N GLN A 87 13.36 17.35 -13.36
CA GLN A 87 13.61 17.96 -12.05
C GLN A 87 12.91 17.23 -10.89
N ASP A 88 11.63 16.86 -11.08
CA ASP A 88 10.90 16.05 -10.06
C ASP A 88 11.52 14.66 -9.94
N HIS A 89 11.97 14.08 -11.05
CA HIS A 89 12.67 12.81 -11.05
C HIS A 89 14.00 12.86 -10.28
N GLU A 90 14.84 13.88 -10.53
CA GLU A 90 16.11 14.07 -9.82
C GLU A 90 15.87 14.26 -8.30
N PHE A 91 14.89 15.07 -7.94
CA PHE A 91 14.49 15.25 -6.54
C PHE A 91 13.99 13.94 -5.92
N CYS A 92 13.15 13.20 -6.61
CA CYS A 92 12.68 11.90 -6.16
C CYS A 92 13.86 10.93 -6.00
N GLN A 93 14.80 10.90 -6.94
CA GLN A 93 16.00 10.08 -6.84
C GLN A 93 16.88 10.43 -5.63
N GLU A 94 17.03 11.72 -5.29
CA GLU A 94 17.75 12.13 -4.08
C GLU A 94 17.03 11.65 -2.80
N LEU A 95 15.70 11.74 -2.76
CA LEU A 95 14.91 11.20 -1.64
C LEU A 95 14.98 9.67 -1.57
N ILE A 96 15.04 9.01 -2.72
CA ILE A 96 15.10 7.56 -2.87
C ILE A 96 16.45 7.00 -2.43
N ARG A 97 17.56 7.73 -2.63
CA ARG A 97 18.90 7.25 -2.29
C ARG A 97 18.98 6.74 -0.86
N GLY A 98 19.18 5.43 -0.72
CA GLY A 98 19.29 4.74 0.56
C GLY A 98 17.98 4.55 1.33
N ARG A 99 16.82 4.89 0.77
CA ARG A 99 15.52 4.76 1.44
C ARG A 99 14.55 3.79 0.75
N LEU A 100 14.67 3.56 -0.55
CA LEU A 100 13.93 2.51 -1.22
C LEU A 100 14.67 1.20 -1.08
N VAL A 101 13.97 0.24 -0.52
CA VAL A 101 14.44 -1.13 -0.35
C VAL A 101 13.41 -2.08 -0.94
N GLN A 102 13.88 -3.06 -1.68
CA GLN A 102 13.05 -4.19 -2.07
C GLN A 102 13.09 -5.22 -0.95
N ASN A 103 11.96 -5.38 -0.29
CA ASN A 103 11.80 -6.41 0.74
C ASN A 103 11.13 -7.64 0.14
N GLN A 104 11.68 -8.82 0.43
CA GLN A 104 11.12 -10.09 -0.01
C GLN A 104 11.04 -11.05 1.16
N TRP A 105 9.95 -11.82 1.21
CA TRP A 105 9.70 -12.82 2.25
C TRP A 105 9.48 -14.17 1.62
N HIS A 106 10.28 -15.14 2.06
CA HIS A 106 10.17 -16.52 1.62
C HIS A 106 10.00 -17.44 2.82
N LEU A 107 9.13 -18.43 2.69
CA LEU A 107 8.96 -19.50 3.66
C LEU A 107 9.38 -20.81 3.01
N VAL A 108 10.38 -21.48 3.54
CA VAL A 108 10.82 -22.80 3.08
C VAL A 108 10.32 -23.86 4.04
N VAL A 109 9.55 -24.79 3.49
CA VAL A 109 8.99 -25.95 4.22
C VAL A 109 9.90 -27.15 4.01
N ALA A 110 10.25 -27.84 5.08
CA ALA A 110 11.13 -29.00 5.04
C ALA A 110 10.36 -30.32 5.21
N TRP A 111 10.80 -31.35 4.47
CA TRP A 111 10.31 -32.71 4.57
C TRP A 111 11.45 -33.72 4.47
N GLY A 112 11.39 -34.81 5.29
CA GLY A 112 12.37 -35.88 5.23
C GLY A 112 13.77 -35.49 5.75
N GLY A 113 14.68 -36.43 5.75
CA GLY A 113 16.07 -36.27 6.23
C GLY A 113 16.22 -36.28 7.74
N GLU A 114 17.47 -36.20 8.23
CA GLU A 114 17.80 -36.27 9.66
C GLU A 114 17.23 -35.10 10.48
N LEU A 115 16.87 -33.96 9.83
CA LEU A 115 16.30 -32.78 10.48
C LEU A 115 14.87 -32.97 11.00
N THR A 116 14.17 -34.02 10.57
CA THR A 116 12.83 -34.35 11.10
C THR A 116 12.88 -35.09 12.43
N ASN A 117 14.07 -35.53 12.86
CA ASN A 117 14.25 -36.28 14.11
C ASN A 117 15.19 -35.50 15.05
N PRO A 118 14.65 -34.64 15.97
CA PRO A 118 15.47 -33.94 16.96
C PRO A 118 16.19 -34.88 17.94
N LEU A 119 15.93 -36.19 17.85
CA LEU A 119 16.63 -37.25 18.62
C LEU A 119 17.85 -37.82 17.88
N ALA A 120 18.11 -37.41 16.64
CA ALA A 120 19.22 -37.96 15.85
C ALA A 120 20.58 -37.72 16.51
N GLY A 121 20.76 -36.59 17.21
CA GLY A 121 21.96 -36.30 17.99
C GLY A 121 22.17 -37.22 19.19
N LEU A 122 21.12 -37.85 19.73
CA LEU A 122 21.20 -38.83 20.82
C LEU A 122 21.33 -40.28 20.32
N ARG A 123 20.90 -40.56 19.10
CA ARG A 123 21.00 -41.91 18.47
C ARG A 123 22.35 -42.21 17.84
N GLY A 124 23.18 -41.21 17.59
CA GLY A 124 24.51 -41.41 16.98
C GLY A 124 25.44 -42.37 17.70
N SER A 125 25.11 -42.78 18.95
CA SER A 125 25.83 -43.83 19.70
C SER A 125 25.24 -45.24 19.55
N LEU A 126 23.96 -45.37 19.13
CA LEU A 126 23.27 -46.66 19.05
C LEU A 126 23.07 -47.16 17.60
N ASP A 127 23.05 -46.30 16.60
CA ASP A 127 22.82 -46.65 15.19
C ASP A 127 24.09 -47.16 14.46
N ARG A 128 25.25 -47.12 15.08
CA ARG A 128 26.48 -47.80 14.55
C ARG A 128 26.38 -49.32 14.49
N LEU A 129 25.29 -49.91 15.00
CA LEU A 129 25.09 -51.35 15.09
C LEU A 129 23.97 -51.91 14.20
N ARG A 130 23.35 -51.11 13.31
CA ARG A 130 22.35 -51.64 12.36
C ARG A 130 22.88 -51.72 10.93
N PRO A 131 22.72 -52.86 10.25
CA PRO A 131 23.13 -53.03 8.86
C PRO A 131 22.20 -52.24 7.93
N LYS A 132 22.79 -51.47 7.00
CA LYS A 132 22.09 -50.76 5.94
C LYS A 132 21.45 -51.74 4.96
N SER A 133 20.16 -51.95 4.99
CA SER A 133 19.42 -52.55 3.87
C SER A 133 18.98 -51.44 2.91
N ALA A 134 19.65 -51.34 1.78
CA ALA A 134 19.39 -50.41 0.69
C ALA A 134 18.31 -50.97 -0.25
N ARG A 135 17.07 -51.07 0.17
CA ARG A 135 15.95 -51.45 -0.71
C ARG A 135 14.63 -50.94 -0.15
N ASP A 136 14.34 -49.63 -0.34
CA ASP A 136 12.98 -49.08 -0.28
C ASP A 136 12.92 -47.63 -0.75
N ALA A 137 13.87 -47.22 -1.60
CA ALA A 137 13.96 -45.82 -2.03
C ALA A 137 12.95 -45.39 -3.15
N GLY A 138 12.18 -46.34 -3.69
CA GLY A 138 11.31 -46.07 -4.83
C GLY A 138 9.81 -45.83 -4.51
N ALA A 139 9.31 -46.46 -3.42
CA ALA A 139 7.88 -46.35 -3.07
C ALA A 139 7.56 -45.16 -2.17
N ASP A 140 8.56 -44.56 -1.55
CA ASP A 140 8.38 -43.46 -0.59
C ASP A 140 8.37 -42.07 -1.24
N ARG A 141 8.84 -41.95 -2.50
CA ARG A 141 8.95 -40.62 -3.20
C ARG A 141 7.61 -40.02 -3.55
N GLY A 142 6.65 -40.77 -4.04
CA GLY A 142 5.33 -40.27 -4.43
C GLY A 142 4.50 -39.81 -3.23
N ASN A 143 4.59 -40.49 -2.10
CA ASN A 143 3.90 -40.10 -0.85
C ASN A 143 4.52 -38.85 -0.21
N SER A 144 5.84 -38.65 -0.34
CA SER A 144 6.53 -37.51 0.28
C SER A 144 6.25 -36.18 -0.42
N GLU A 145 6.10 -36.20 -1.75
CA GLU A 145 5.76 -34.97 -2.52
C GLU A 145 4.31 -34.53 -2.28
N VAL A 146 3.38 -35.48 -2.17
CA VAL A 146 1.97 -35.19 -1.83
C VAL A 146 1.87 -34.57 -0.43
N ASP A 147 2.60 -35.10 0.55
CA ASP A 147 2.59 -34.58 1.92
C ASP A 147 3.26 -33.19 2.01
N LEU A 148 4.36 -32.93 1.29
CA LEU A 148 5.00 -31.62 1.23
C LEU A 148 4.08 -30.59 0.54
N GLY A 149 3.40 -30.95 -0.55
CA GLY A 149 2.41 -30.13 -1.21
C GLY A 149 1.25 -29.74 -0.29
N GLN A 150 0.69 -30.72 0.42
CA GLN A 150 -0.41 -30.49 1.37
C GLN A 150 0.01 -29.56 2.52
N ARG A 151 1.23 -29.69 3.03
CA ARG A 151 1.77 -28.78 4.05
C ARG A 151 1.91 -27.35 3.56
N CYS A 152 2.38 -27.18 2.33
CA CYS A 152 2.45 -25.84 1.71
C CYS A 152 1.06 -25.21 1.58
N GLU A 153 0.04 -25.98 1.20
CA GLU A 153 -1.34 -25.49 1.10
C GLU A 153 -1.93 -25.10 2.46
N VAL A 154 -1.70 -25.90 3.49
CA VAL A 154 -2.13 -25.59 4.87
C VAL A 154 -1.48 -24.30 5.36
N LEU A 155 -0.18 -24.12 5.13
CA LEU A 155 0.53 -22.91 5.51
C LEU A 155 0.06 -21.70 4.70
N ALA A 156 -0.14 -21.82 3.39
CA ALA A 156 -0.64 -20.76 2.54
C ALA A 156 -2.06 -20.34 2.95
N SER A 157 -2.93 -21.30 3.25
CA SER A 157 -4.27 -21.04 3.77
C SER A 157 -4.24 -20.33 5.13
N GLY A 158 -3.39 -20.80 6.06
CA GLY A 158 -3.24 -20.18 7.38
C GLY A 158 -2.70 -18.75 7.30
N LEU A 159 -1.72 -18.49 6.43
CA LEU A 159 -1.24 -17.14 6.16
C LEU A 159 -2.32 -16.27 5.50
N GLY A 160 -3.14 -16.84 4.62
CA GLY A 160 -4.29 -16.17 4.01
C GLY A 160 -5.32 -15.67 5.05
N GLN A 161 -5.54 -16.44 6.13
CA GLN A 161 -6.40 -16.02 7.25
C GLN A 161 -5.82 -14.84 8.05
N LEU A 162 -4.49 -14.65 7.99
CA LEU A 162 -3.80 -13.50 8.58
C LEU A 162 -3.83 -12.27 7.65
N GLY A 163 -4.28 -12.44 6.39
CA GLY A 163 -4.26 -11.41 5.37
C GLY A 163 -3.02 -11.44 4.47
N ALA A 164 -2.01 -12.25 4.80
CA ALA A 164 -0.83 -12.45 3.97
C ALA A 164 -1.13 -13.45 2.86
N ARG A 165 -0.69 -13.15 1.63
CA ARG A 165 -0.84 -14.09 0.51
C ARG A 165 0.43 -14.92 0.35
N ALA A 166 0.28 -16.22 0.16
CA ALA A 166 1.40 -17.12 -0.05
C ALA A 166 1.19 -17.89 -1.35
N ARG A 167 2.22 -17.96 -2.19
CA ARG A 167 2.22 -18.81 -3.39
C ARG A 167 3.50 -19.62 -3.48
N ARG A 168 3.39 -20.83 -4.00
CA ARG A 168 4.56 -21.66 -4.29
C ARG A 168 5.36 -21.05 -5.45
N ILE A 169 6.68 -21.03 -5.34
CA ILE A 169 7.57 -20.57 -6.40
C ILE A 169 7.93 -21.71 -7.34
N SER A 170 8.13 -21.38 -8.62
CA SER A 170 8.60 -22.32 -9.64
C SER A 170 10.10 -22.60 -9.54
N ASP A 171 10.58 -23.67 -10.20
CA ASP A 171 12.00 -23.99 -10.26
C ASP A 171 12.84 -22.81 -10.76
N GLY A 172 12.38 -22.13 -11.81
CA GLY A 172 13.06 -20.97 -12.38
C GLY A 172 13.09 -19.75 -11.46
N GLU A 173 12.05 -19.52 -10.68
CA GLU A 173 12.00 -18.45 -9.67
C GLU A 173 12.91 -18.77 -8.49
N TRP A 174 12.89 -20.02 -8.01
CA TRP A 174 13.74 -20.42 -6.91
C TRP A 174 15.22 -20.41 -7.31
N LEU A 175 15.51 -20.88 -8.51
CA LEU A 175 16.86 -20.82 -9.06
C LEU A 175 17.37 -19.36 -9.10
N ARG A 176 16.58 -18.44 -9.64
CA ARG A 176 16.92 -16.99 -9.65
C ARG A 176 17.15 -16.45 -8.24
N LEU A 177 16.28 -16.78 -7.30
CA LEU A 177 16.40 -16.35 -5.90
C LEU A 177 17.73 -16.83 -5.27
N LEU A 178 18.08 -18.10 -5.46
CA LEU A 178 19.35 -18.65 -5.01
C LEU A 178 20.53 -17.99 -5.71
N GLN A 179 20.37 -17.61 -6.99
CA GLN A 179 21.34 -16.89 -7.80
C GLN A 179 21.61 -15.50 -7.26
N GLU A 180 20.61 -14.73 -7.14
CA GLU A 180 20.70 -13.33 -6.68
C GLU A 180 21.31 -13.25 -5.29
N GLN A 181 20.96 -14.18 -4.40
CA GLN A 181 21.49 -14.22 -3.04
C GLN A 181 22.85 -14.90 -2.92
N GLY A 182 23.19 -15.75 -3.89
CA GLY A 182 24.43 -16.54 -3.88
C GLY A 182 25.63 -15.83 -4.51
N SER A 183 25.45 -15.07 -5.59
CA SER A 183 26.55 -14.51 -6.39
C SER A 183 26.53 -13.00 -6.55
N GLY A 184 25.45 -12.34 -6.15
CA GLY A 184 25.26 -10.88 -6.36
C GLY A 184 25.12 -10.46 -7.83
N ARG A 185 25.02 -11.39 -8.79
CA ARG A 185 24.86 -11.09 -10.23
C ARG A 185 23.53 -11.64 -10.75
N SER A 186 22.79 -10.80 -11.45
CA SER A 186 21.49 -11.14 -12.08
C SER A 186 21.59 -11.76 -13.49
N SER A 187 22.78 -11.99 -14.03
CA SER A 187 22.98 -12.42 -15.42
C SER A 187 23.88 -13.64 -15.57
N TRP A 188 23.27 -14.82 -15.59
CA TRP A 188 23.97 -16.04 -16.00
C TRP A 188 23.06 -16.88 -16.91
N GLY A 189 23.63 -17.42 -17.99
CA GLY A 189 22.96 -18.35 -18.89
C GLY A 189 22.81 -19.76 -18.29
N PRO A 190 22.11 -20.67 -18.97
CA PRO A 190 21.80 -22.01 -18.46
C PRO A 190 23.05 -22.89 -18.42
N THR A 191 23.69 -22.96 -17.27
CA THR A 191 24.75 -23.91 -16.95
C THR A 191 24.30 -24.87 -15.84
N SER A 192 24.89 -26.05 -15.75
CA SER A 192 24.46 -27.07 -14.81
C SER A 192 24.44 -26.57 -13.35
N PHE A 193 23.44 -26.99 -12.60
CA PHE A 193 23.19 -26.61 -11.21
C PHE A 193 24.42 -26.74 -10.29
N ALA A 194 25.25 -27.78 -10.50
CA ALA A 194 26.43 -28.04 -9.68
C ALA A 194 27.60 -27.08 -9.93
N SER A 195 27.83 -26.65 -11.21
CA SER A 195 28.87 -25.69 -11.55
C SER A 195 28.56 -24.27 -11.09
N TRP A 196 27.33 -24.03 -10.81
CA TRP A 196 26.73 -22.75 -10.50
C TRP A 196 26.84 -22.38 -9.02
N LEU A 197 26.87 -23.40 -8.16
CA LEU A 197 27.06 -23.28 -6.71
C LEU A 197 28.55 -23.22 -6.29
N ALA A 198 29.46 -23.32 -7.23
CA ALA A 198 30.90 -23.13 -7.01
C ALA A 198 31.24 -21.67 -7.36
N PRO A 199 31.39 -20.75 -6.39
CA PRO A 199 31.85 -19.40 -6.68
C PRO A 199 33.27 -19.51 -7.24
N GLY A 200 33.47 -19.10 -8.50
CA GLY A 200 34.78 -19.02 -9.10
C GLY A 200 35.73 -18.09 -8.36
N ASP A 201 35.19 -17.12 -7.61
CA ASP A 201 35.94 -16.11 -6.85
C ASP A 201 35.34 -15.98 -5.44
N ALA A 202 35.58 -16.97 -4.58
CA ALA A 202 35.26 -16.88 -3.15
C ALA A 202 36.53 -16.63 -2.33
N GLU A 203 36.55 -15.56 -1.58
CA GLU A 203 37.58 -15.26 -0.60
C GLU A 203 37.00 -15.36 0.81
N VAL A 204 37.57 -16.23 1.63
CA VAL A 204 37.11 -16.46 3.01
C VAL A 204 38.13 -15.90 3.98
N LEU A 205 37.74 -14.81 4.66
CA LEU A 205 38.54 -14.15 5.69
C LEU A 205 37.92 -14.41 7.08
N PRO A 206 38.70 -14.27 8.16
CA PRO A 206 38.21 -14.52 9.51
C PRO A 206 36.96 -13.70 9.89
N ARG A 207 36.87 -12.47 9.42
CA ARG A 207 35.80 -11.51 9.79
C ARG A 207 34.76 -11.28 8.70
N GLN A 208 34.95 -11.79 7.50
CA GLN A 208 34.08 -11.57 6.36
C GLN A 208 34.33 -12.59 5.24
N ILE A 209 33.41 -12.66 4.30
CA ILE A 209 33.61 -13.43 3.07
C ILE A 209 33.37 -12.51 1.87
N ARG A 210 34.04 -12.78 0.77
CA ARG A 210 33.77 -12.20 -0.53
C ARG A 210 33.21 -13.28 -1.45
N LEU A 211 32.09 -12.99 -2.08
CA LEU A 211 31.46 -13.86 -3.06
C LEU A 211 31.16 -13.04 -4.31
N GLY A 212 31.93 -13.28 -5.38
CA GLY A 212 31.90 -12.42 -6.55
C GLY A 212 32.25 -10.97 -6.21
N ASP A 213 31.35 -10.04 -6.51
CA ASP A 213 31.56 -8.60 -6.29
C ASP A 213 31.00 -8.12 -4.92
N SER A 214 30.56 -9.02 -4.05
CA SER A 214 29.92 -8.65 -2.79
C SER A 214 30.67 -9.17 -1.57
N TRP A 215 30.86 -8.31 -0.57
CA TRP A 215 31.39 -8.62 0.75
C TRP A 215 30.27 -8.89 1.72
N SER A 216 30.39 -9.92 2.57
CA SER A 216 29.34 -10.29 3.51
C SER A 216 29.88 -10.62 4.90
N ARG A 217 29.09 -10.28 5.94
CA ARG A 217 29.30 -10.67 7.34
C ARG A 217 28.02 -11.22 7.93
N SER A 218 28.15 -12.22 8.77
CA SER A 218 27.01 -12.87 9.42
C SER A 218 27.14 -12.86 10.93
N LEU A 219 26.00 -12.76 11.61
CA LEU A 219 25.91 -12.93 13.06
C LEU A 219 24.78 -13.92 13.41
N PHE A 220 24.86 -14.46 14.61
CA PHE A 220 23.84 -15.26 15.27
C PHE A 220 23.26 -14.52 16.46
N VAL A 221 21.94 -14.58 16.67
CA VAL A 221 21.27 -13.98 17.82
C VAL A 221 21.22 -15.01 18.95
N ALA A 222 22.04 -14.80 19.99
CA ALA A 222 22.19 -15.73 21.10
C ALA A 222 21.22 -15.46 22.26
N SER A 223 20.77 -14.22 22.45
CA SER A 223 19.80 -13.86 23.47
C SER A 223 18.76 -12.87 22.95
N TYR A 224 17.56 -12.95 23.51
CA TYR A 224 16.37 -12.23 23.07
C TYR A 224 15.83 -11.37 24.20
N PRO A 225 15.16 -10.25 23.90
CA PRO A 225 14.54 -9.40 24.90
C PRO A 225 13.41 -10.14 25.63
N ARG A 226 13.15 -9.75 26.88
CA ARG A 226 12.13 -10.39 27.73
C ARG A 226 10.70 -9.99 27.39
N ARG A 227 10.50 -8.77 26.86
CA ARG A 227 9.20 -8.21 26.49
C ARG A 227 9.33 -7.50 25.16
N VAL A 228 8.47 -7.84 24.24
CA VAL A 228 8.46 -7.28 22.89
C VAL A 228 7.02 -7.18 22.37
N ALA A 229 6.77 -6.23 21.51
CA ALA A 229 5.54 -6.15 20.74
C ALA A 229 5.61 -7.06 19.50
N ILE A 230 4.47 -7.33 18.86
CA ILE A 230 4.44 -8.07 17.61
C ILE A 230 5.24 -7.33 16.51
N GLY A 231 6.01 -8.08 15.75
CA GLY A 231 6.81 -7.51 14.64
C GLY A 231 8.08 -6.76 15.10
N TRP A 232 8.56 -7.02 16.31
CA TRP A 232 9.73 -6.36 16.90
C TRP A 232 11.03 -6.51 16.08
N LEU A 233 11.09 -7.48 15.15
CA LEU A 233 12.23 -7.68 14.23
C LEU A 233 12.19 -6.72 13.01
N ALA A 234 11.07 -6.07 12.72
CA ALA A 234 10.93 -5.22 11.54
C ALA A 234 11.98 -4.10 11.41
N PRO A 235 12.54 -3.50 12.49
CA PRO A 235 13.63 -2.52 12.38
C PRO A 235 14.90 -3.06 11.73
N LEU A 236 15.14 -4.39 11.73
CA LEU A 236 16.32 -4.99 11.09
C LEU A 236 16.33 -4.84 9.57
N LEU A 237 15.16 -4.71 8.95
CA LEU A 237 15.02 -4.55 7.50
C LEU A 237 14.99 -3.08 7.06
N ARG A 238 15.19 -2.13 7.98
CA ARG A 238 15.00 -0.71 7.73
C ARG A 238 16.28 0.08 7.92
N GLY A 239 16.48 1.09 7.07
CA GLY A 239 17.47 2.13 7.28
C GLY A 239 18.93 1.72 7.10
N LEU A 240 19.22 0.51 6.62
CA LEU A 240 20.58 0.08 6.29
C LEU A 240 20.85 0.30 4.80
N GLU A 241 21.99 0.92 4.48
CA GLU A 241 22.43 1.10 3.08
C GLU A 241 23.04 -0.18 2.47
N CYS A 242 22.98 -1.28 3.20
CA CYS A 242 23.47 -2.60 2.82
C CYS A 242 22.31 -3.54 2.56
N GLU A 243 22.55 -4.60 1.79
CA GLU A 243 21.63 -5.72 1.74
C GLU A 243 21.61 -6.44 3.09
N VAL A 244 20.41 -6.63 3.64
CA VAL A 244 20.19 -7.34 4.91
C VAL A 244 19.41 -8.62 4.61
N ARG A 245 19.87 -9.73 5.15
CA ARG A 245 19.18 -11.02 5.11
C ARG A 245 18.97 -11.51 6.52
N VAL A 246 17.74 -11.79 6.87
CA VAL A 246 17.35 -12.37 8.16
C VAL A 246 16.77 -13.75 7.91
N ALA A 247 17.23 -14.74 8.65
CA ALA A 247 16.71 -16.10 8.57
C ALA A 247 16.29 -16.59 9.95
N GLN A 248 15.06 -17.08 10.06
CA GLN A 248 14.49 -17.72 11.23
C GLN A 248 14.29 -19.21 10.91
N HIS A 249 15.07 -20.09 11.52
CA HIS A 249 14.89 -21.54 11.41
C HIS A 249 14.09 -22.03 12.61
N ILE A 250 12.92 -22.60 12.37
CA ILE A 250 11.94 -22.98 13.39
C ILE A 250 11.70 -24.48 13.27
N VAL A 251 12.06 -25.22 14.31
CA VAL A 251 11.86 -26.66 14.41
C VAL A 251 10.90 -26.95 15.55
N PRO A 252 9.69 -27.48 15.26
CA PRO A 252 8.75 -27.87 16.29
C PRO A 252 9.27 -29.06 17.09
N LEU A 253 9.23 -28.96 18.42
CA LEU A 253 9.64 -30.03 19.29
C LEU A 253 8.47 -31.01 19.55
N PRO A 254 8.70 -32.33 19.52
CA PRO A 254 7.70 -33.30 19.92
C PRO A 254 7.26 -33.08 21.37
N LYS A 255 5.97 -33.22 21.65
CA LYS A 255 5.38 -33.04 23.00
C LYS A 255 6.12 -33.83 24.09
N LEU A 256 6.40 -35.10 23.82
CA LEU A 256 7.12 -35.98 24.79
C LEU A 256 8.52 -35.44 25.09
N LEU A 257 9.25 -34.96 24.09
CA LEU A 257 10.57 -34.38 24.28
C LEU A 257 10.51 -33.08 25.06
N SER A 258 9.54 -32.21 24.76
CA SER A 258 9.29 -30.93 25.45
C SER A 258 9.03 -31.16 26.93
N LEU A 259 8.11 -32.08 27.27
CA LEU A 259 7.80 -32.47 28.65
C LEU A 259 9.00 -33.10 29.38
N SER A 260 9.75 -33.96 28.72
CA SER A 260 10.95 -34.56 29.31
C SER A 260 12.01 -33.51 29.66
N ARG A 261 12.25 -32.54 28.78
CA ARG A 261 13.18 -31.42 29.01
C ARG A 261 12.69 -30.48 30.12
N LEU A 262 11.41 -30.13 30.13
CA LEU A 262 10.80 -29.29 31.17
C LEU A 262 10.92 -29.99 32.56
N ARG A 263 10.56 -31.25 32.67
CA ARG A 263 10.69 -32.03 33.91
C ARG A 263 12.12 -32.13 34.39
N HIS A 264 13.08 -32.20 33.47
CA HIS A 264 14.50 -32.19 33.85
C HIS A 264 14.90 -30.85 34.44
N LYS A 265 14.46 -29.70 33.81
CA LYS A 265 14.70 -28.37 34.34
C LYS A 265 14.01 -28.15 35.69
N ILE A 266 12.73 -28.54 35.84
CA ILE A 266 11.96 -28.46 37.10
C ILE A 266 12.74 -29.20 38.22
N ARG A 267 13.12 -30.44 38.00
CA ARG A 267 13.93 -31.20 38.98
C ARG A 267 15.24 -30.51 39.32
N GLY A 268 15.90 -29.87 38.35
CA GLY A 268 17.12 -29.08 38.57
C GLY A 268 16.89 -27.91 39.51
N PHE A 269 15.80 -27.14 39.28
CA PHE A 269 15.43 -26.02 40.15
C PHE A 269 15.03 -26.48 41.55
N GLU A 270 14.22 -27.51 41.68
CA GLU A 270 13.83 -28.10 42.96
C GLU A 270 15.08 -28.56 43.74
N THR A 271 16.02 -29.26 43.08
CA THR A 271 17.27 -29.68 43.71
C THR A 271 18.11 -28.50 44.16
N SER A 272 18.22 -27.46 43.36
CA SER A 272 18.94 -26.23 43.76
C SER A 272 18.36 -25.61 45.01
N LEU A 273 17.02 -25.44 45.06
CA LEU A 273 16.32 -24.90 46.23
C LEU A 273 16.50 -25.74 47.50
N VAL A 274 16.47 -27.08 47.35
CA VAL A 274 16.73 -28.01 48.49
C VAL A 274 18.20 -27.84 48.97
N VAL A 275 19.18 -27.75 48.06
CA VAL A 275 20.58 -27.55 48.45
C VAL A 275 20.81 -26.23 49.16
N ASP A 276 20.18 -25.15 48.71
CA ASP A 276 20.25 -23.82 49.36
C ASP A 276 19.66 -23.87 50.77
N HIS A 277 18.53 -24.57 50.94
CA HIS A 277 17.90 -24.77 52.25
C HIS A 277 18.81 -25.56 53.20
N LEU A 278 19.39 -26.67 52.71
CA LEU A 278 20.32 -27.48 53.48
C LEU A 278 21.62 -26.74 53.89
N ARG A 279 22.01 -25.73 53.11
CA ARG A 279 23.18 -24.87 53.42
C ARG A 279 22.81 -23.66 54.29
N GLY A 280 21.55 -23.55 54.73
CA GLY A 280 21.06 -22.39 55.52
C GLY A 280 21.07 -21.07 54.73
N GLN A 281 21.15 -21.15 53.42
CA GLN A 281 21.09 -19.99 52.54
C GLN A 281 19.64 -19.67 52.22
N ARG A 282 19.34 -18.38 52.00
CA ARG A 282 18.04 -17.98 51.48
C ARG A 282 17.88 -18.45 50.05
N PRO A 283 16.75 -19.07 49.68
CA PRO A 283 16.50 -19.46 48.29
C PRO A 283 16.69 -18.25 47.34
N ASP A 284 17.33 -18.52 46.21
CA ASP A 284 17.45 -17.51 45.17
C ASP A 284 16.08 -17.25 44.53
N ARG A 285 15.55 -16.01 44.67
CA ARG A 285 14.26 -15.62 44.10
C ARG A 285 14.17 -15.87 42.60
N SER A 286 15.29 -15.81 41.85
CA SER A 286 15.32 -16.08 40.43
C SER A 286 15.02 -17.56 40.14
N THR A 287 15.52 -18.46 40.99
CA THR A 287 15.27 -19.90 40.89
C THR A 287 13.83 -20.27 41.28
N GLU A 288 13.27 -19.64 42.32
CA GLU A 288 11.85 -19.82 42.69
C GLU A 288 10.91 -19.36 41.56
N THR A 289 11.16 -18.18 40.98
CA THR A 289 10.37 -17.67 39.86
C THR A 289 10.50 -18.59 38.64
N ALA A 290 11.71 -19.04 38.29
CA ALA A 290 11.96 -19.95 37.19
C ALA A 290 11.28 -21.31 37.37
N LEU A 291 11.20 -21.82 38.58
CA LEU A 291 10.45 -23.04 38.92
C LEU A 291 8.94 -22.83 38.68
N GLY A 292 8.39 -21.73 39.18
CA GLY A 292 6.97 -21.39 38.99
C GLY A 292 6.61 -21.27 37.50
N ASP A 293 7.40 -20.54 36.73
CA ASP A 293 7.22 -20.39 35.26
C ASP A 293 7.34 -21.75 34.54
N ALA A 294 8.26 -22.61 34.96
CA ALA A 294 8.46 -23.94 34.35
C ALA A 294 7.28 -24.88 34.62
N LEU A 295 6.67 -24.82 35.82
CA LEU A 295 5.50 -25.62 36.18
C LEU A 295 4.27 -25.17 35.39
N ILE A 296 4.04 -23.85 35.28
CA ILE A 296 2.96 -23.29 34.45
C ILE A 296 3.12 -23.73 32.99
N LEU A 297 4.35 -23.63 32.45
CA LEU A 297 4.62 -24.03 31.08
C LEU A 297 4.44 -25.55 30.87
N GLU A 298 4.78 -26.40 31.86
CA GLU A 298 4.54 -27.85 31.79
C GLU A 298 3.04 -28.14 31.67
N GLU A 299 2.21 -27.48 32.48
CA GLU A 299 0.75 -27.61 32.43
C GLU A 299 0.19 -27.17 31.06
N GLN A 300 0.60 -26.01 30.56
CA GLN A 300 0.19 -25.51 29.24
C GLN A 300 0.56 -26.44 28.09
N VAL A 301 1.76 -27.06 28.14
CA VAL A 301 2.18 -28.05 27.15
C VAL A 301 1.40 -29.38 27.31
N LEU A 302 1.03 -29.75 28.52
CA LEU A 302 0.21 -30.96 28.77
C LEU A 302 -1.20 -30.81 28.16
N VAL A 303 -1.87 -29.68 28.36
CA VAL A 303 -3.21 -29.40 27.82
C VAL A 303 -3.22 -28.89 26.39
N GLU A 304 -2.06 -28.87 25.70
CA GLU A 304 -1.88 -28.44 24.30
C GLU A 304 -2.20 -26.96 24.03
N GLU A 305 -2.24 -26.14 25.07
CA GLU A 305 -2.38 -24.69 24.92
C GLU A 305 -1.09 -24.03 24.44
N GLU A 306 0.08 -24.68 24.69
CA GLU A 306 1.38 -24.17 24.28
C GLU A 306 2.24 -25.29 23.65
N ARG A 307 3.18 -24.89 22.78
CA ARG A 307 4.13 -25.78 22.13
C ARG A 307 5.52 -25.18 22.16
N LEU A 308 6.55 -26.05 22.31
CA LEU A 308 7.94 -25.64 22.27
C LEU A 308 8.54 -25.86 20.88
N PHE A 309 9.41 -24.94 20.55
CA PHE A 309 10.19 -24.92 19.31
C PHE A 309 11.65 -24.69 19.61
N GLN A 310 12.50 -25.19 18.73
CA GLN A 310 13.90 -24.78 18.64
C GLN A 310 14.01 -23.74 17.55
N MET A 311 14.47 -22.52 17.87
CA MET A 311 14.53 -21.39 16.96
C MET A 311 15.96 -20.85 16.86
N GLU A 312 16.44 -20.65 15.65
CA GLU A 312 17.70 -20.01 15.32
C GLU A 312 17.44 -18.76 14.50
N LEU A 313 18.10 -17.66 14.87
CA LEU A 313 18.01 -16.40 14.15
C LEU A 313 19.39 -15.96 13.69
N PHE A 314 19.55 -15.84 12.38
CA PHE A 314 20.77 -15.38 11.72
C PHE A 314 20.50 -14.09 10.96
N VAL A 315 21.50 -13.20 10.95
CA VAL A 315 21.49 -12.01 10.12
C VAL A 315 22.79 -11.94 9.33
N THR A 316 22.68 -11.70 8.03
CA THR A 316 23.81 -11.48 7.13
C THR A 316 23.67 -10.10 6.48
N LEU A 317 24.72 -9.31 6.54
CA LEU A 317 24.86 -8.09 5.74
C LEU A 317 25.71 -8.37 4.51
N ALA A 318 25.34 -7.74 3.39
CA ALA A 318 26.13 -7.79 2.16
C ALA A 318 26.26 -6.38 1.56
N ALA A 319 27.44 -6.05 1.06
CA ALA A 319 27.75 -4.75 0.47
C ALA A 319 28.79 -4.88 -0.65
N PRO A 320 28.83 -3.97 -1.64
CA PRO A 320 29.79 -3.99 -2.72
C PRO A 320 31.21 -3.64 -2.28
N THR A 321 31.39 -2.90 -1.18
CA THR A 321 32.72 -2.54 -0.65
C THR A 321 32.82 -2.83 0.84
N VAL A 322 34.05 -2.98 1.33
CA VAL A 322 34.33 -3.25 2.75
C VAL A 322 33.93 -2.05 3.62
N GLU A 323 34.14 -0.83 3.15
CA GLU A 323 33.83 0.41 3.87
C GLU A 323 32.31 0.52 4.12
N LYS A 324 31.48 0.23 3.09
CA LYS A 324 30.04 0.20 3.25
C LYS A 324 29.60 -0.92 4.20
N LEU A 325 30.24 -2.09 4.07
CA LEU A 325 29.98 -3.21 4.98
C LEU A 325 30.31 -2.85 6.43
N ASP A 326 31.43 -2.18 6.68
CA ASP A 326 31.82 -1.73 8.02
C ASP A 326 30.81 -0.75 8.61
N GLY A 327 30.40 0.27 7.85
CA GLY A 327 29.37 1.22 8.26
C GLY A 327 28.03 0.53 8.60
N GLY A 328 27.54 -0.31 7.70
CA GLY A 328 26.30 -1.08 7.90
C GLY A 328 26.39 -2.05 9.08
N TRP A 329 27.58 -2.65 9.32
CA TRP A 329 27.81 -3.55 10.44
C TRP A 329 27.70 -2.84 11.80
N GLN A 330 28.27 -1.65 11.94
CA GLN A 330 28.15 -0.86 13.17
C GLN A 330 26.69 -0.46 13.41
N GLN A 331 25.99 -0.06 12.37
CA GLN A 331 24.56 0.29 12.45
C GLN A 331 23.71 -0.93 12.84
N LEU A 332 23.96 -2.12 12.25
CA LEU A 332 23.28 -3.36 12.63
C LEU A 332 23.51 -3.70 14.11
N LEU A 333 24.74 -3.61 14.60
CA LEU A 333 25.04 -3.89 16.01
C LEU A 333 24.34 -2.91 16.95
N ALA A 334 24.25 -1.62 16.59
CA ALA A 334 23.48 -0.61 17.33
C ALA A 334 21.99 -0.95 17.36
N THR A 335 21.39 -1.29 16.21
CA THR A 335 19.97 -1.71 16.13
C THR A 335 19.70 -2.96 16.97
N MET A 336 20.61 -3.96 16.94
CA MET A 336 20.46 -5.16 17.77
C MET A 336 20.54 -4.85 19.26
N ALA A 337 21.41 -3.92 19.67
CA ALA A 337 21.50 -3.49 21.05
C ALA A 337 20.24 -2.72 21.50
N GLU A 338 19.69 -1.84 20.65
CA GLU A 338 18.42 -1.14 20.89
C GLU A 338 17.25 -2.12 21.05
N LEU A 339 17.23 -3.20 20.25
CA LEU A 339 16.25 -4.27 20.37
C LEU A 339 16.46 -5.16 21.61
N GLY A 340 17.55 -4.97 22.36
CA GLY A 340 17.87 -5.77 23.53
C GLY A 340 18.36 -7.19 23.20
N CYS A 341 18.89 -7.41 22.01
CA CYS A 341 19.42 -8.68 21.53
C CYS A 341 20.90 -8.84 21.85
N GLY A 342 21.29 -9.99 22.41
CA GLY A 342 22.70 -10.38 22.46
C GLY A 342 23.09 -11.13 21.19
N VAL A 343 24.10 -10.64 20.49
CA VAL A 343 24.56 -11.17 19.20
C VAL A 343 25.97 -11.73 19.26
N VAL A 344 26.24 -12.73 18.44
CA VAL A 344 27.56 -13.34 18.28
C VAL A 344 27.99 -13.24 16.83
N PRO A 345 29.00 -12.43 16.48
CA PRO A 345 29.60 -12.44 15.16
C PRO A 345 30.17 -13.83 14.84
N LEU A 346 29.90 -14.32 13.62
CA LEU A 346 30.31 -15.68 13.19
C LEU A 346 31.77 -15.67 12.69
N THR A 347 32.70 -15.14 13.48
CA THR A 347 34.12 -15.11 13.16
C THR A 347 34.62 -16.51 12.79
N HIS A 348 35.34 -16.65 11.68
CA HIS A 348 35.76 -17.90 11.04
C HIS A 348 34.64 -18.80 10.51
N ARG A 349 33.36 -18.41 10.69
CA ARG A 349 32.18 -19.18 10.26
C ARG A 349 31.19 -18.37 9.43
N HIS A 350 31.66 -17.31 8.80
CA HIS A 350 30.79 -16.45 7.98
C HIS A 350 30.20 -17.17 6.77
N VAL A 351 30.87 -18.19 6.23
CA VAL A 351 30.33 -19.08 5.18
C VAL A 351 29.09 -19.83 5.68
N ASP A 352 29.16 -20.39 6.90
CA ASP A 352 28.03 -21.10 7.48
C ASP A 352 26.87 -20.13 7.77
N GLY A 353 27.17 -18.93 8.29
CA GLY A 353 26.18 -17.88 8.52
C GLY A 353 25.50 -17.41 7.23
N TRP A 354 26.27 -17.23 6.18
CA TRP A 354 25.75 -16.92 4.86
C TRP A 354 24.83 -18.04 4.34
N ARG A 355 25.25 -19.32 4.47
CA ARG A 355 24.42 -20.48 4.09
C ARG A 355 23.11 -20.51 4.87
N ALA A 356 23.13 -20.19 6.16
CA ALA A 356 21.93 -20.14 6.98
C ALA A 356 20.93 -19.08 6.51
N THR A 357 21.38 -18.00 5.86
CA THR A 357 20.52 -16.91 5.37
C THR A 357 20.15 -17.01 3.89
N VAL A 358 20.63 -18.03 3.17
CA VAL A 358 20.17 -18.35 1.81
C VAL A 358 18.91 -19.23 1.90
N PRO A 359 17.85 -18.97 1.10
CA PRO A 359 16.56 -19.67 1.21
C PRO A 359 16.61 -21.11 0.69
N SER A 360 17.47 -21.92 1.32
CA SER A 360 17.63 -23.37 1.09
C SER A 360 16.90 -24.24 2.12
N GLY A 361 16.40 -23.65 3.22
CA GLY A 361 15.78 -24.37 4.32
C GLY A 361 16.77 -25.15 5.19
N VAL A 362 18.05 -24.77 5.21
CA VAL A 362 19.11 -25.49 5.94
C VAL A 362 19.77 -24.56 6.95
N SER A 363 19.86 -25.00 8.21
CA SER A 363 20.74 -24.40 9.21
C SER A 363 21.93 -25.33 9.50
N PRO A 364 23.17 -24.86 9.31
CA PRO A 364 24.37 -25.70 9.55
C PRO A 364 24.81 -25.76 11.02
N PHE A 365 24.08 -25.12 11.96
CA PHE A 365 24.58 -24.94 13.33
C PHE A 365 23.94 -25.83 14.39
N GLY A 366 22.59 -25.88 14.45
CA GLY A 366 21.87 -26.58 15.52
C GLY A 366 21.99 -25.90 16.89
N TRP A 367 22.17 -24.56 16.91
CA TRP A 367 22.31 -23.74 18.13
C TRP A 367 21.00 -23.20 18.66
N GLY A 368 19.89 -23.72 18.17
CA GLY A 368 18.56 -23.19 18.42
C GLY A 368 18.22 -23.05 19.90
N ARG A 369 17.60 -21.92 20.26
CA ARG A 369 17.02 -21.67 21.59
C ARG A 369 15.60 -22.23 21.65
N GLU A 370 15.26 -22.83 22.78
CA GLU A 370 13.88 -23.26 23.05
C GLU A 370 13.00 -22.03 23.30
N MET A 371 11.91 -21.93 22.54
CA MET A 371 10.90 -20.89 22.64
C MET A 371 9.50 -21.47 22.60
N THR A 372 8.55 -20.81 23.26
CA THR A 372 7.13 -21.13 23.15
C THR A 372 6.53 -20.59 21.86
N ALA A 373 5.41 -21.16 21.39
CA ALA A 373 4.68 -20.61 20.24
C ALA A 373 4.26 -19.15 20.49
N SER A 374 3.89 -18.82 21.72
CA SER A 374 3.54 -17.48 22.14
C SER A 374 4.69 -16.49 21.96
N ALA A 375 5.92 -16.86 22.37
CA ALA A 375 7.11 -16.05 22.19
C ALA A 375 7.50 -15.90 20.70
N LEU A 376 7.46 -16.99 19.94
CA LEU A 376 7.72 -16.95 18.49
C LEU A 376 6.73 -16.07 17.75
N ALA A 377 5.45 -16.09 18.14
CA ALA A 377 4.42 -15.32 17.48
C ALA A 377 4.63 -13.80 17.60
N THR A 378 5.35 -13.31 18.61
CA THR A 378 5.73 -11.90 18.69
C THR A 378 6.72 -11.48 17.59
N GLY A 379 7.54 -12.42 17.12
CA GLY A 379 8.46 -12.23 16.00
C GLY A 379 7.80 -12.35 14.63
N PHE A 380 6.50 -12.09 14.50
CA PHE A 380 5.77 -12.15 13.22
C PHE A 380 6.55 -11.43 12.10
N PRO A 381 7.02 -12.15 11.07
CA PRO A 381 8.00 -11.58 10.14
C PRO A 381 7.36 -10.94 8.90
N PHE A 382 6.13 -11.31 8.55
CA PHE A 382 5.50 -10.93 7.29
C PHE A 382 4.87 -9.55 7.35
N LEU A 383 5.72 -8.54 7.61
CA LEU A 383 5.31 -7.16 7.79
C LEU A 383 5.83 -6.27 6.67
N ARG A 384 4.92 -5.62 5.97
CA ARG A 384 5.24 -4.48 5.12
C ARG A 384 5.09 -3.21 5.96
N SER A 385 6.11 -2.38 5.96
CA SER A 385 6.09 -1.10 6.67
C SER A 385 5.60 0.05 5.80
N ASN A 386 5.43 -0.18 4.49
CA ASN A 386 5.21 0.87 3.53
C ASN A 386 4.28 0.46 2.39
N LEU A 387 3.60 1.46 1.82
CA LEU A 387 2.83 1.36 0.60
C LEU A 387 3.76 1.79 -0.55
N SER A 388 4.28 0.81 -1.28
CA SER A 388 5.14 1.04 -2.43
C SER A 388 4.57 0.30 -3.63
N ALA A 389 3.97 1.04 -4.57
CA ALA A 389 3.61 0.52 -5.87
C ALA A 389 4.85 0.39 -6.76
N ASP A 390 4.95 -0.66 -7.56
CA ASP A 390 6.05 -0.86 -8.54
C ASP A 390 6.06 0.24 -9.61
N SER A 391 4.88 0.80 -9.89
CA SER A 391 4.67 1.99 -10.72
C SER A 391 3.88 3.01 -9.91
N GLY A 392 3.90 4.28 -10.28
CA GLY A 392 3.08 5.26 -9.58
C GLY A 392 3.80 6.57 -9.33
N VAL A 393 3.27 7.35 -8.42
CA VAL A 393 3.81 8.65 -8.03
C VAL A 393 4.17 8.66 -6.55
N LEU A 394 5.31 9.27 -6.25
CA LEU A 394 5.76 9.44 -4.88
C LEU A 394 4.87 10.47 -4.18
N LEU A 395 4.29 10.17 -3.04
CA LEU A 395 3.68 11.18 -2.16
C LEU A 395 4.74 11.85 -1.28
N GLY A 396 5.65 11.05 -0.71
CA GLY A 396 6.71 11.54 0.15
C GLY A 396 7.17 10.47 1.15
N PRO A 397 7.98 10.83 2.17
CA PRO A 397 8.41 9.90 3.19
C PRO A 397 7.27 9.48 4.10
N SER A 398 7.32 8.23 4.55
CA SER A 398 6.44 7.73 5.59
C SER A 398 6.75 8.38 6.94
N LEU A 399 5.72 8.77 7.67
CA LEU A 399 5.86 9.32 9.03
C LEU A 399 6.29 8.28 10.07
N ILE A 400 6.14 7.00 9.76
CA ILE A 400 6.39 5.90 10.70
C ILE A 400 7.71 5.20 10.40
N SER A 401 7.98 4.87 9.14
CA SER A 401 9.09 3.99 8.76
C SER A 401 10.27 4.69 8.08
N ARG A 402 10.15 5.99 7.78
CA ARG A 402 11.09 6.77 6.94
C ARG A 402 11.25 6.24 5.50
N GLU A 403 10.55 5.19 5.13
CA GLU A 403 10.47 4.70 3.77
C GLU A 403 9.61 5.65 2.92
N LEU A 404 9.58 5.43 1.62
CA LEU A 404 8.81 6.28 0.71
C LEU A 404 7.42 5.69 0.46
N VAL A 405 6.44 6.57 0.34
CA VAL A 405 5.06 6.21 0.02
C VAL A 405 4.81 6.51 -1.45
N VAL A 406 4.66 5.45 -2.24
CA VAL A 406 4.38 5.51 -3.68
C VAL A 406 3.00 4.96 -3.95
N VAL A 407 2.17 5.69 -4.68
CA VAL A 407 0.80 5.30 -5.02
C VAL A 407 0.58 5.36 -6.53
N ASP A 408 -0.16 4.38 -7.06
CA ASP A 408 -0.61 4.42 -8.46
C ASP A 408 -2.14 4.31 -8.52
N PRO A 409 -2.86 5.45 -8.60
CA PRO A 409 -4.31 5.41 -8.77
C PRO A 409 -4.74 4.75 -10.08
N PHE A 410 -3.88 4.76 -11.12
CA PHE A 410 -4.17 4.21 -12.44
C PHE A 410 -3.66 2.77 -12.65
N ASP A 411 -3.22 2.10 -11.60
CA ASP A 411 -2.88 0.69 -11.69
C ASP A 411 -4.08 -0.12 -12.21
N GLN A 412 -3.83 -0.94 -13.23
CA GLN A 412 -4.85 -1.76 -13.89
C GLN A 412 -5.46 -2.83 -12.95
N ALA A 413 -4.73 -3.22 -11.91
CA ALA A 413 -5.22 -4.12 -10.87
C ALA A 413 -6.27 -3.47 -9.96
N ASN A 414 -6.32 -2.13 -9.90
CA ASN A 414 -7.28 -1.42 -9.09
C ASN A 414 -8.72 -1.59 -9.62
N PRO A 415 -9.72 -1.75 -8.76
CA PRO A 415 -11.13 -1.85 -9.18
C PRO A 415 -11.68 -0.56 -9.80
N ASN A 416 -11.07 0.58 -9.49
CA ASN A 416 -11.35 1.91 -10.07
C ASN A 416 -10.14 2.83 -9.88
N PHE A 417 -10.13 3.97 -10.59
CA PHE A 417 -9.05 4.97 -10.57
C PHE A 417 -9.44 6.22 -9.75
N ASN A 418 -10.52 6.14 -8.99
CA ASN A 418 -11.02 7.27 -8.23
C ASN A 418 -10.22 7.50 -6.95
N VAL A 419 -10.09 8.78 -6.62
CA VAL A 419 -9.41 9.27 -5.42
C VAL A 419 -10.36 10.14 -4.61
N VAL A 420 -10.40 10.00 -3.31
CA VAL A 420 -11.06 10.95 -2.41
C VAL A 420 -10.03 11.59 -1.49
N VAL A 421 -10.12 12.90 -1.32
CA VAL A 421 -9.24 13.69 -0.44
C VAL A 421 -10.10 14.39 0.61
N LEU A 422 -9.94 14.01 1.86
CA LEU A 422 -10.73 14.51 2.98
C LEU A 422 -9.83 15.14 4.05
N GLY A 423 -10.22 16.29 4.57
CA GLY A 423 -9.49 16.95 5.65
C GLY A 423 -10.02 18.35 5.92
N THR A 424 -9.68 18.92 7.05
CA THR A 424 -10.12 20.26 7.47
C THR A 424 -9.43 21.37 6.66
N SER A 425 -9.96 22.57 6.74
CA SER A 425 -9.31 23.77 6.17
C SER A 425 -7.92 23.96 6.76
N GLY A 426 -6.93 24.31 5.94
CA GLY A 426 -5.54 24.40 6.38
C GLY A 426 -4.82 23.07 6.63
N GLY A 427 -5.50 21.92 6.47
CA GLY A 427 -4.89 20.57 6.63
C GLY A 427 -4.01 20.16 5.46
N GLY A 428 -3.84 20.97 4.42
CA GLY A 428 -2.97 20.69 3.27
C GLY A 428 -3.64 19.88 2.16
N LYS A 429 -4.97 19.84 2.10
CA LYS A 429 -5.73 19.12 1.04
C LYS A 429 -5.33 19.54 -0.36
N SER A 430 -5.44 20.85 -0.64
CA SER A 430 -5.12 21.41 -1.96
C SER A 430 -3.65 21.17 -2.32
N TYR A 431 -2.74 21.24 -1.34
CA TYR A 431 -1.33 20.89 -1.55
C TYR A 431 -1.16 19.44 -1.98
N THR A 432 -1.74 18.50 -1.22
CA THR A 432 -1.60 17.06 -1.49
C THR A 432 -2.32 16.65 -2.77
N ALA A 433 -3.51 17.19 -3.02
CA ALA A 433 -4.26 16.93 -4.25
C ALA A 433 -3.50 17.46 -5.48
N LYS A 434 -2.98 18.69 -5.40
CA LYS A 434 -2.16 19.28 -6.46
C LYS A 434 -0.85 18.51 -6.66
N LEU A 435 -0.20 18.04 -5.59
CA LEU A 435 1.02 17.21 -5.68
C LEU A 435 0.74 15.92 -6.46
N LEU A 436 -0.32 15.19 -6.09
CA LEU A 436 -0.72 13.96 -6.78
C LEU A 436 -1.07 14.26 -8.24
N ALA A 437 -1.88 15.27 -8.50
CA ALA A 437 -2.28 15.68 -9.86
C ALA A 437 -1.07 16.09 -10.72
N ALA A 438 -0.15 16.89 -10.16
CA ALA A 438 1.06 17.34 -10.85
C ALA A 438 1.92 16.15 -11.29
N ARG A 439 2.21 15.22 -10.39
CA ARG A 439 3.02 14.04 -10.69
C ARG A 439 2.36 13.10 -11.69
N LEU A 440 1.03 12.99 -11.65
CA LEU A 440 0.28 12.24 -12.68
C LEU A 440 0.37 12.93 -14.06
N VAL A 441 0.31 14.28 -14.10
CA VAL A 441 0.51 15.03 -15.35
C VAL A 441 1.91 14.82 -15.91
N LEU A 442 2.94 14.87 -15.07
CA LEU A 442 4.32 14.60 -15.47
C LEU A 442 4.54 13.16 -15.98
N ARG A 443 3.57 12.26 -15.72
CA ARG A 443 3.52 10.88 -16.27
C ARG A 443 2.59 10.74 -17.48
N GLY A 444 2.12 11.85 -18.06
CA GLY A 444 1.30 11.84 -19.27
C GLY A 444 -0.21 11.77 -19.03
N CYS A 445 -0.68 11.93 -17.78
CA CYS A 445 -2.10 12.05 -17.47
C CYS A 445 -2.61 13.45 -17.84
N ARG A 446 -3.77 13.55 -18.47
CA ARG A 446 -4.44 14.83 -18.70
C ARG A 446 -5.18 15.27 -17.44
N LEU A 447 -5.05 16.57 -17.08
CA LEU A 447 -5.71 17.16 -15.92
C LEU A 447 -6.90 18.01 -16.35
N ARG A 448 -8.05 17.79 -15.73
CA ARG A 448 -9.22 18.65 -15.79
C ARG A 448 -9.66 18.99 -14.39
N CYS A 449 -9.75 20.27 -14.05
CA CYS A 449 -10.01 20.69 -12.68
C CYS A 449 -11.21 21.65 -12.62
N ILE A 450 -12.16 21.35 -11.74
CA ILE A 450 -13.24 22.26 -11.32
C ILE A 450 -12.78 22.91 -10.03
N ASP A 451 -12.52 24.20 -10.07
CA ASP A 451 -11.83 24.97 -9.03
C ASP A 451 -12.69 26.14 -8.53
N PRO A 452 -13.53 25.94 -7.52
CA PRO A 452 -14.38 26.97 -6.97
C PRO A 452 -13.64 28.14 -6.31
N VAL A 453 -12.43 27.90 -5.81
CA VAL A 453 -11.67 28.89 -5.01
C VAL A 453 -10.58 29.58 -5.82
N GLY A 454 -10.10 28.98 -6.89
CA GLY A 454 -9.04 29.54 -7.75
C GLY A 454 -7.62 29.08 -7.35
N GLU A 455 -7.50 27.97 -6.66
CA GLU A 455 -6.20 27.48 -6.14
C GLU A 455 -5.35 26.73 -7.16
N TYR A 456 -5.94 26.23 -8.26
CA TYR A 456 -5.25 25.41 -9.27
C TYR A 456 -4.68 26.21 -10.44
N ARG A 457 -4.94 27.52 -10.53
CA ARG A 457 -4.47 28.39 -11.61
C ARG A 457 -2.96 28.29 -11.82
N SER A 458 -2.18 28.49 -10.76
CA SER A 458 -0.72 28.47 -10.82
C SER A 458 -0.17 27.12 -11.29
N LEU A 459 -0.78 26.03 -10.85
CA LEU A 459 -0.40 24.68 -11.27
C LEU A 459 -0.64 24.46 -12.76
N VAL A 460 -1.81 24.84 -13.26
CA VAL A 460 -2.16 24.68 -14.68
C VAL A 460 -1.30 25.58 -15.57
N GLN A 461 -0.99 26.81 -15.13
CA GLN A 461 -0.07 27.70 -15.83
C GLN A 461 1.35 27.14 -15.90
N LEU A 462 1.83 26.46 -14.84
CA LEU A 462 3.14 25.77 -14.84
C LEU A 462 3.23 24.72 -15.96
N PHE A 463 2.11 24.08 -16.30
CA PHE A 463 2.01 23.09 -17.38
C PHE A 463 1.63 23.69 -18.75
N ASN A 464 1.71 25.01 -18.91
CA ASN A 464 1.25 25.73 -20.09
C ASN A 464 -0.20 25.40 -20.48
N GLY A 465 -1.02 25.10 -19.47
CA GLY A 465 -2.41 24.70 -19.62
C GLY A 465 -3.38 25.88 -19.68
N ALA A 466 -4.64 25.60 -19.97
CA ALA A 466 -5.68 26.57 -20.13
C ALA A 466 -6.37 26.92 -18.80
N CYS A 467 -6.49 28.22 -18.47
CA CYS A 467 -7.29 28.69 -17.37
C CYS A 467 -8.57 29.34 -17.93
N ARG A 468 -9.71 28.74 -17.64
CA ARG A 468 -11.03 29.27 -18.04
C ARG A 468 -11.70 29.88 -16.82
N GLU A 469 -11.86 31.18 -16.86
CA GLU A 469 -12.61 31.90 -15.83
C GLU A 469 -14.10 31.89 -16.16
N ILE A 470 -14.89 31.39 -15.21
CA ILE A 470 -16.35 31.34 -15.35
C ILE A 470 -16.96 32.25 -14.30
N GLY A 471 -17.62 33.28 -14.72
CA GLY A 471 -18.20 34.25 -13.82
C GLY A 471 -18.81 35.46 -14.56
N PRO A 472 -19.40 36.39 -13.80
CA PRO A 472 -20.01 37.61 -14.38
C PRO A 472 -19.04 38.38 -15.28
N GLY A 473 -19.47 38.70 -16.49
CA GLY A 473 -18.66 39.43 -17.47
C GLY A 473 -17.69 38.59 -18.29
N HIS A 474 -17.61 37.27 -18.05
CA HIS A 474 -16.81 36.33 -18.84
C HIS A 474 -17.73 35.40 -19.60
N SER A 475 -17.49 35.21 -20.90
CA SER A 475 -18.14 34.13 -21.64
C SER A 475 -17.50 32.79 -21.26
N SER A 476 -18.28 31.86 -20.72
CA SER A 476 -17.76 30.57 -20.28
C SER A 476 -17.38 29.63 -21.44
N GLY A 477 -17.96 29.87 -22.62
CA GLY A 477 -17.91 28.88 -23.70
C GLY A 477 -18.64 27.58 -23.39
N LEU A 478 -19.55 27.58 -22.40
CA LEU A 478 -20.31 26.43 -21.95
C LEU A 478 -21.80 26.69 -22.04
N SER A 479 -22.62 25.69 -22.27
CA SER A 479 -24.07 25.76 -22.36
C SER A 479 -24.75 25.06 -21.21
N ALA A 480 -25.73 25.70 -20.58
CA ALA A 480 -26.57 25.07 -19.56
C ALA A 480 -27.44 23.94 -20.14
N LEU A 481 -27.70 23.92 -21.45
CA LEU A 481 -28.40 22.83 -22.12
C LEU A 481 -27.49 21.66 -22.53
N GLY A 482 -26.22 21.73 -22.17
CA GLY A 482 -25.20 20.72 -22.43
C GLY A 482 -24.36 21.03 -23.67
N PRO A 483 -23.32 20.25 -23.92
CA PRO A 483 -22.45 20.42 -25.08
C PRO A 483 -23.22 20.22 -26.37
N ALA A 484 -22.88 21.02 -27.42
CA ALA A 484 -23.41 20.82 -28.76
C ALA A 484 -23.18 19.37 -29.21
N SER A 485 -24.23 18.79 -29.78
CA SER A 485 -24.16 17.44 -30.37
C SER A 485 -23.18 17.51 -31.56
N ALA A 486 -21.95 17.13 -31.39
CA ALA A 486 -21.04 16.88 -32.49
C ALA A 486 -21.42 15.57 -33.15
N SER A 487 -22.26 15.64 -34.18
CA SER A 487 -22.41 14.75 -35.34
C SER A 487 -21.73 13.36 -35.30
N ARG A 488 -21.93 12.55 -34.25
CA ARG A 488 -21.57 11.12 -34.26
C ARG A 488 -22.77 10.26 -33.86
N PRO A 489 -23.00 9.13 -34.53
CA PRO A 489 -23.99 8.16 -34.12
C PRO A 489 -23.64 7.64 -32.71
N GLY A 490 -24.42 8.04 -31.68
CA GLY A 490 -24.23 7.63 -30.30
C GLY A 490 -24.33 8.73 -29.23
N ASP A 491 -24.49 10.01 -29.57
CA ASP A 491 -24.54 11.14 -28.63
C ASP A 491 -25.84 11.26 -27.81
N GLY A 492 -26.50 10.15 -27.56
CA GLY A 492 -27.68 10.07 -26.71
C GLY A 492 -28.97 10.43 -27.41
N THR A 493 -30.03 9.86 -26.93
CA THR A 493 -31.40 10.15 -27.39
C THR A 493 -31.81 11.57 -26.97
N VAL A 494 -32.82 12.15 -27.61
CA VAL A 494 -33.45 13.41 -27.20
C VAL A 494 -33.77 13.41 -25.71
N PHE A 495 -34.21 12.27 -25.18
CA PHE A 495 -34.53 12.11 -23.75
C PHE A 495 -33.28 12.21 -22.85
N GLU A 496 -32.15 11.63 -23.25
CA GLU A 496 -30.90 11.72 -22.46
C GLU A 496 -30.32 13.15 -22.47
N ARG A 497 -30.44 13.87 -23.58
CA ARG A 497 -30.05 15.27 -23.67
C ARG A 497 -30.94 16.13 -22.79
N ALA A 498 -32.28 15.94 -22.85
CA ALA A 498 -33.24 16.66 -22.02
C ALA A 498 -33.00 16.37 -20.51
N ALA A 499 -32.77 15.14 -20.13
CA ALA A 499 -32.48 14.76 -18.74
C ALA A 499 -31.18 15.40 -18.21
N ARG A 500 -30.14 15.47 -19.03
CA ARG A 500 -28.88 16.19 -18.66
C ARG A 500 -29.11 17.69 -18.48
N ALA A 501 -29.75 18.32 -19.45
CA ALA A 501 -30.07 19.76 -19.39
C ALA A 501 -30.94 20.10 -18.19
N LEU A 502 -31.92 19.25 -17.88
CA LEU A 502 -32.85 19.42 -16.78
C LEU A 502 -32.11 19.62 -15.45
N VAL A 503 -31.06 18.87 -15.18
CA VAL A 503 -30.27 18.97 -13.91
C VAL A 503 -29.71 20.37 -13.74
N VAL A 504 -29.10 20.97 -14.78
CA VAL A 504 -28.54 22.34 -14.71
C VAL A 504 -29.63 23.37 -14.62
N VAL A 505 -30.67 23.22 -15.45
CA VAL A 505 -31.78 24.19 -15.53
C VAL A 505 -32.56 24.25 -14.21
N GLU A 506 -32.82 23.12 -13.56
CA GLU A 506 -33.41 23.08 -12.23
C GLU A 506 -32.58 23.81 -11.18
N LEU A 507 -31.26 23.61 -11.21
CA LEU A 507 -30.35 24.34 -10.29
C LEU A 507 -30.39 25.84 -10.53
N LEU A 508 -30.53 26.28 -11.79
CA LEU A 508 -30.66 27.71 -12.15
C LEU A 508 -32.00 28.29 -11.68
N VAL A 509 -33.08 27.53 -11.77
CA VAL A 509 -34.43 27.96 -11.43
C VAL A 509 -34.65 27.97 -9.91
N SER A 510 -34.13 26.97 -9.17
CA SER A 510 -34.42 26.78 -7.74
C SER A 510 -33.90 27.90 -6.81
N GLY A 511 -32.93 28.71 -7.22
CA GLY A 511 -32.47 29.86 -6.43
C GLY A 511 -31.78 29.51 -5.11
N ARG A 512 -31.83 30.43 -4.11
CA ARG A 512 -31.26 30.24 -2.77
C ARG A 512 -31.95 29.09 -2.02
N ARG A 513 -31.20 28.38 -1.13
CA ARG A 513 -31.74 27.40 -0.21
C ARG A 513 -32.96 28.01 0.56
N GLY A 514 -34.16 27.52 0.26
CA GLY A 514 -35.38 27.88 0.99
C GLY A 514 -36.25 29.01 0.36
N ASP A 515 -35.80 29.66 -0.72
CA ASP A 515 -36.61 30.75 -1.31
C ASP A 515 -37.69 30.25 -2.28
N TRP A 516 -37.46 29.15 -2.97
CA TRP A 516 -38.43 28.52 -3.86
C TRP A 516 -37.89 27.16 -4.35
N ASP A 517 -38.65 26.10 -4.11
CA ASP A 517 -38.36 24.77 -4.63
C ASP A 517 -39.26 24.49 -5.83
N LEU A 518 -38.67 23.86 -6.87
CA LEU A 518 -39.42 23.39 -8.03
C LEU A 518 -40.48 22.39 -7.57
N THR A 519 -41.74 22.59 -7.96
CA THR A 519 -42.78 21.60 -7.73
C THR A 519 -42.59 20.42 -8.71
N GLU A 520 -43.19 19.28 -8.44
CA GLU A 520 -43.14 18.16 -9.38
C GLU A 520 -43.80 18.49 -10.72
N ASP A 521 -44.86 19.30 -10.71
CA ASP A 521 -45.53 19.77 -11.90
C ASP A 521 -44.62 20.70 -12.74
N ASP A 522 -43.93 21.66 -12.08
CA ASP A 522 -42.96 22.53 -12.77
C ASP A 522 -41.80 21.73 -13.39
N ALA A 523 -41.33 20.66 -12.70
CA ALA A 523 -40.28 19.79 -13.21
C ALA A 523 -40.72 18.97 -14.42
N GLN A 524 -41.97 18.46 -14.41
CA GLN A 524 -42.57 17.74 -15.55
C GLN A 524 -42.78 18.66 -16.75
N ASP A 525 -43.28 19.90 -16.51
CA ASP A 525 -43.46 20.89 -17.55
C ASP A 525 -42.14 21.31 -18.20
N LEU A 526 -41.11 21.52 -17.38
CA LEU A 526 -39.78 21.84 -17.85
C LEU A 526 -39.17 20.69 -18.67
N GLU A 527 -39.33 19.43 -18.22
CA GLU A 527 -38.89 18.24 -18.95
C GLU A 527 -39.60 18.14 -20.32
N ALA A 528 -40.94 18.32 -20.35
CA ALA A 528 -41.70 18.23 -21.58
C ALA A 528 -41.29 19.31 -22.59
N VAL A 529 -41.00 20.55 -22.12
CA VAL A 529 -40.52 21.64 -22.97
C VAL A 529 -39.12 21.36 -23.50
N LEU A 530 -38.23 20.84 -22.66
CA LEU A 530 -36.85 20.45 -23.06
C LEU A 530 -36.88 19.32 -24.12
N ILE A 531 -37.66 18.25 -23.93
CA ILE A 531 -37.82 17.18 -24.91
C ILE A 531 -38.30 17.75 -26.27
N ARG A 532 -39.31 18.63 -26.25
CA ARG A 532 -39.81 19.24 -27.46
C ARG A 532 -38.74 20.15 -28.12
N LEU A 533 -38.00 20.90 -27.33
CA LEU A 533 -36.96 21.78 -27.83
C LEU A 533 -35.83 21.01 -28.52
N PHE A 534 -35.33 19.93 -27.89
CA PHE A 534 -34.30 19.08 -28.49
C PHE A 534 -34.80 18.24 -29.67
N SER A 535 -36.10 18.04 -29.80
CA SER A 535 -36.70 17.34 -30.97
C SER A 535 -36.73 18.23 -32.22
N VAL A 536 -36.73 19.57 -32.04
CA VAL A 536 -36.87 20.55 -33.14
C VAL A 536 -35.54 21.23 -33.47
N ALA A 537 -34.71 21.48 -32.45
CA ALA A 537 -33.43 22.18 -32.61
C ALA A 537 -32.25 21.23 -32.31
N GLU A 538 -31.27 21.23 -33.18
CA GLU A 538 -30.08 20.39 -33.03
C GLU A 538 -29.17 20.92 -31.92
N ASP A 539 -29.02 22.24 -31.77
CA ASP A 539 -28.17 22.89 -30.74
C ASP A 539 -28.91 24.11 -30.12
N PRO A 540 -29.99 23.87 -29.33
CA PRO A 540 -30.71 24.95 -28.68
C PRO A 540 -29.86 25.57 -27.56
N GLN A 541 -30.01 26.86 -27.38
CA GLN A 541 -29.37 27.65 -26.32
C GLN A 541 -30.38 28.07 -25.24
N LEU A 542 -29.89 28.54 -24.09
CA LEU A 542 -30.74 28.95 -22.97
C LEU A 542 -31.82 29.99 -23.37
N PRO A 543 -31.56 31.00 -24.25
CA PRO A 543 -32.60 31.87 -24.76
C PRO A 543 -33.73 31.17 -25.51
N ASP A 544 -33.41 30.07 -26.24
CA ASP A 544 -34.42 29.29 -26.96
C ASP A 544 -35.37 28.56 -25.98
N LEU A 545 -34.81 28.09 -24.85
CA LEU A 545 -35.61 27.49 -23.77
C LEU A 545 -36.51 28.53 -23.13
N VAL A 546 -36.02 29.73 -22.84
CA VAL A 546 -36.82 30.82 -22.28
C VAL A 546 -38.00 31.14 -23.21
N ALA A 547 -37.74 31.29 -24.51
CA ALA A 547 -38.80 31.55 -25.50
C ALA A 547 -39.77 30.35 -25.66
N ALA A 548 -39.32 29.12 -25.48
CA ALA A 548 -40.16 27.92 -25.53
C ALA A 548 -41.08 27.84 -24.31
N LEU A 549 -40.56 28.15 -23.11
CA LEU A 549 -41.34 28.22 -21.86
C LEU A 549 -42.42 29.33 -21.91
N ASP A 550 -42.08 30.50 -22.42
CA ASP A 550 -43.05 31.60 -22.61
C ASP A 550 -44.19 31.20 -23.56
N ARG A 551 -43.87 30.57 -24.68
CA ARG A 551 -44.87 30.02 -25.61
C ARG A 551 -45.75 28.92 -25.00
N ALA A 552 -45.20 28.16 -24.09
CA ALA A 552 -45.90 27.12 -23.34
C ALA A 552 -46.68 27.68 -22.12
N GLN A 553 -46.71 29.01 -21.92
CA GLN A 553 -47.36 29.74 -20.81
C GLN A 553 -46.73 29.48 -19.41
N HIS A 554 -45.48 28.95 -19.35
CA HIS A 554 -44.72 28.78 -18.11
C HIS A 554 -43.91 30.06 -17.78
N HIS A 555 -44.60 31.21 -17.66
CA HIS A 555 -43.98 32.53 -17.53
C HIS A 555 -43.11 32.69 -16.29
N VAL A 556 -43.41 31.97 -15.19
CA VAL A 556 -42.61 32.03 -13.95
C VAL A 556 -41.22 31.40 -14.21
N LEU A 557 -41.16 30.24 -14.82
CA LEU A 557 -39.92 29.54 -15.19
C LEU A 557 -39.11 30.37 -16.21
N ALA A 558 -39.78 30.86 -17.25
CA ALA A 558 -39.15 31.72 -18.25
C ALA A 558 -38.52 32.97 -17.64
N ARG A 559 -39.24 33.67 -16.74
CA ARG A 559 -38.76 34.88 -16.05
C ARG A 559 -37.55 34.58 -15.17
N ARG A 560 -37.52 33.43 -14.45
CA ARG A 560 -36.40 33.04 -13.63
C ARG A 560 -35.13 32.72 -14.45
N LEU A 561 -35.27 32.07 -15.58
CA LEU A 561 -34.18 31.78 -16.50
C LEU A 561 -33.67 32.98 -17.26
N ASN A 562 -34.56 33.95 -17.56
CA ASN A 562 -34.20 35.11 -18.36
C ASN A 562 -33.08 35.97 -17.75
N ARG A 563 -32.89 35.96 -16.43
CA ARG A 563 -31.76 36.63 -15.76
C ARG A 563 -30.38 36.09 -16.19
N PHE A 564 -30.33 34.89 -16.73
CA PHE A 564 -29.10 34.23 -17.18
C PHE A 564 -28.83 34.43 -18.67
N THR A 565 -29.82 34.93 -19.42
CA THR A 565 -29.67 35.23 -20.83
C THR A 565 -29.47 36.74 -21.08
N GLN A 566 -29.72 37.58 -20.08
CA GLN A 566 -29.58 39.04 -20.15
C GLN A 566 -28.90 39.58 -18.89
N GLY A 567 -28.16 40.69 -19.03
CA GLY A 567 -27.48 41.33 -17.91
C GLY A 567 -26.12 40.77 -17.57
N MET A 568 -25.71 40.85 -16.28
CA MET A 568 -24.36 40.49 -15.81
C MET A 568 -24.04 39.00 -15.90
N LEU A 569 -25.04 38.15 -15.97
CA LEU A 569 -24.87 36.67 -16.06
C LEU A 569 -25.01 36.14 -17.49
N SER A 570 -25.26 37.01 -18.46
CA SER A 570 -25.25 36.65 -19.87
C SER A 570 -23.85 36.15 -20.29
N GLY A 571 -23.78 35.12 -21.11
CA GLY A 571 -22.53 34.51 -21.53
C GLY A 571 -21.99 33.46 -20.57
N VAL A 572 -22.50 33.36 -19.33
CA VAL A 572 -22.04 32.36 -18.36
C VAL A 572 -22.69 31.01 -18.59
N PHE A 573 -24.00 30.99 -18.83
CA PHE A 573 -24.79 29.74 -18.97
C PHE A 573 -25.38 29.55 -20.38
N ASP A 574 -25.27 30.54 -21.23
CA ASP A 574 -25.81 30.59 -22.60
C ASP A 574 -24.72 30.60 -23.68
N GLY A 575 -23.49 30.20 -23.31
CA GLY A 575 -22.38 30.09 -24.25
C GLY A 575 -22.56 28.90 -25.20
N ARG A 576 -21.91 28.98 -26.38
CA ARG A 576 -21.74 27.80 -27.25
C ARG A 576 -20.58 26.97 -26.75
N ALA A 577 -20.84 25.71 -26.44
CA ALA A 577 -19.80 24.78 -25.95
C ALA A 577 -18.71 24.59 -27.02
N GLU A 578 -17.45 24.88 -26.65
CA GLU A 578 -16.31 24.53 -27.48
C GLU A 578 -16.15 23.01 -27.56
N ALA A 579 -15.93 22.53 -28.78
CA ALA A 579 -15.88 21.09 -29.03
C ALA A 579 -14.68 20.39 -28.41
N GLU A 580 -13.56 21.07 -28.18
CA GLU A 580 -12.33 20.48 -27.64
C GLU A 580 -11.72 21.35 -26.54
N LEU A 581 -11.38 20.73 -25.44
CA LEU A 581 -10.55 21.31 -24.41
C LEU A 581 -9.09 21.01 -24.75
N ALA A 582 -8.41 21.97 -25.39
CA ALA A 582 -7.02 21.81 -25.79
C ALA A 582 -6.08 21.74 -24.56
N GLY A 583 -4.95 21.03 -24.73
CA GLY A 583 -3.85 21.01 -23.77
C GLY A 583 -3.89 19.91 -22.72
N VAL A 584 -2.75 19.73 -22.05
CA VAL A 584 -2.51 18.69 -21.05
C VAL A 584 -3.29 18.99 -19.77
N ALA A 585 -3.44 20.25 -19.41
CA ALA A 585 -4.15 20.68 -18.20
C ALA A 585 -5.14 21.79 -18.49
N THR A 586 -6.34 21.71 -17.92
CA THR A 586 -7.36 22.78 -17.98
C THR A 586 -7.97 22.96 -16.60
N VAL A 587 -8.08 24.21 -16.14
CA VAL A 587 -8.81 24.57 -14.93
C VAL A 587 -9.98 25.47 -15.28
N PHE A 588 -11.14 25.15 -14.73
CA PHE A 588 -12.35 25.97 -14.73
C PHE A 588 -12.43 26.69 -13.39
N SER A 589 -12.03 27.95 -13.36
CA SER A 589 -11.99 28.76 -12.14
C SER A 589 -13.32 29.48 -11.94
N LEU A 590 -13.90 29.26 -10.76
CA LEU A 590 -15.16 29.89 -10.33
C LEU A 590 -14.91 30.94 -9.24
N ALA A 591 -13.68 31.41 -9.04
CA ALA A 591 -13.30 32.34 -7.97
C ALA A 591 -13.88 33.76 -8.14
N GLY A 592 -14.27 34.14 -9.35
CA GLY A 592 -14.78 35.49 -9.68
C GLY A 592 -16.23 35.78 -9.26
N TRP A 593 -16.90 34.83 -8.62
CA TRP A 593 -18.30 35.01 -8.18
C TRP A 593 -18.36 35.84 -6.89
N GLY A 594 -19.03 36.99 -6.93
CA GLY A 594 -19.26 37.84 -5.77
C GLY A 594 -20.34 37.33 -4.81
N GLY A 595 -21.25 38.21 -4.34
CA GLY A 595 -22.29 37.86 -3.35
C GLY A 595 -23.31 36.79 -3.74
N ASP A 596 -23.38 36.40 -5.04
CA ASP A 596 -24.28 35.35 -5.54
C ASP A 596 -23.60 33.98 -5.66
N ARG A 597 -22.38 33.81 -5.11
CA ARG A 597 -21.56 32.58 -5.19
C ARG A 597 -22.35 31.32 -4.80
N ASP A 598 -23.04 31.36 -3.68
CA ASP A 598 -23.74 30.18 -3.12
C ASP A 598 -24.89 29.69 -3.99
N GLN A 599 -25.46 30.55 -4.86
CA GLN A 599 -26.54 30.15 -5.76
C GLN A 599 -26.07 29.58 -7.07
N LEU A 600 -24.95 30.10 -7.59
CA LEU A 600 -24.52 29.87 -8.96
C LEU A 600 -23.38 28.81 -9.06
N LEU A 601 -22.76 28.48 -7.93
CA LEU A 601 -21.66 27.56 -7.90
C LEU A 601 -22.08 26.14 -8.33
N ALA A 602 -23.16 25.61 -7.75
CA ALA A 602 -23.65 24.27 -8.08
C ALA A 602 -24.04 24.10 -9.56
N PRO A 603 -24.87 25.03 -10.17
CA PRO A 603 -25.17 24.93 -11.60
C PRO A 603 -23.94 25.10 -12.51
N ALA A 604 -22.98 25.95 -12.16
CA ALA A 604 -21.75 26.12 -12.92
C ALA A 604 -20.88 24.86 -12.85
N MET A 605 -20.67 24.29 -11.66
CA MET A 605 -19.94 23.03 -11.50
C MET A 605 -20.60 21.87 -12.26
N GLN A 606 -21.92 21.78 -12.21
CA GLN A 606 -22.69 20.77 -12.92
C GLN A 606 -22.57 20.89 -14.44
N MET A 607 -22.62 22.13 -14.96
CA MET A 607 -22.42 22.39 -16.37
C MET A 607 -21.01 22.02 -16.85
N ILE A 608 -19.98 22.33 -16.07
CA ILE A 608 -18.60 21.93 -16.36
C ILE A 608 -18.50 20.40 -16.35
N LEU A 609 -19.10 19.74 -15.35
CA LEU A 609 -19.07 18.28 -15.22
C LEU A 609 -19.65 17.60 -16.46
N GLN A 610 -20.78 18.11 -16.99
CA GLN A 610 -21.39 17.61 -18.23
C GLN A 610 -20.49 17.78 -19.45
N GLN A 611 -19.80 18.91 -19.54
CA GLN A 611 -18.83 19.14 -20.60
C GLN A 611 -17.67 18.16 -20.54
N LEU A 612 -17.16 17.90 -19.32
CA LEU A 612 -16.08 16.94 -19.11
C LEU A 612 -16.53 15.50 -19.41
N GLU A 613 -17.77 15.12 -19.06
CA GLU A 613 -18.34 13.82 -19.45
C GLU A 613 -18.35 13.64 -20.98
N ALA A 614 -18.74 14.66 -21.72
CA ALA A 614 -18.76 14.61 -23.18
C ALA A 614 -17.33 14.54 -23.77
N GLU A 615 -16.35 15.23 -23.18
CA GLU A 615 -14.94 15.13 -23.57
C GLU A 615 -14.40 13.72 -23.33
N ILE A 616 -14.65 13.14 -22.16
CA ILE A 616 -14.21 11.80 -21.76
C ILE A 616 -14.77 10.74 -22.71
N ALA A 617 -16.04 10.87 -23.09
CA ALA A 617 -16.70 9.95 -24.02
C ALA A 617 -16.08 9.98 -25.43
N ARG A 618 -15.62 11.16 -25.87
CA ARG A 618 -15.05 11.37 -27.22
C ARG A 618 -13.60 10.91 -27.35
N ASP A 619 -12.77 11.15 -26.35
CA ASP A 619 -11.35 10.88 -26.40
C ASP A 619 -10.93 10.00 -25.21
N GLN A 620 -10.49 8.79 -25.51
CA GLN A 620 -10.01 7.79 -24.54
C GLN A 620 -8.54 7.43 -24.79
N SER A 621 -7.82 8.26 -25.55
CA SER A 621 -6.45 7.94 -26.00
C SER A 621 -5.39 8.00 -24.90
N SER A 622 -5.66 8.75 -23.81
CA SER A 622 -4.73 8.94 -22.70
C SER A 622 -5.45 8.93 -21.34
N PRO A 623 -4.77 8.49 -20.27
CA PRO A 623 -5.33 8.56 -18.93
C PRO A 623 -5.67 10.02 -18.58
N ARG A 624 -6.77 10.19 -17.87
CA ARG A 624 -7.28 11.53 -17.49
C ARG A 624 -7.66 11.56 -16.01
N LEU A 625 -7.29 12.63 -15.33
CA LEU A 625 -7.73 12.94 -13.98
C LEU A 625 -8.70 14.12 -14.00
N VAL A 626 -9.91 13.91 -13.51
CA VAL A 626 -10.89 14.97 -13.26
C VAL A 626 -10.87 15.28 -11.77
N VAL A 627 -10.53 16.52 -11.42
CA VAL A 627 -10.54 17.02 -10.04
C VAL A 627 -11.80 17.83 -9.82
N VAL A 628 -12.55 17.50 -8.78
CA VAL A 628 -13.72 18.24 -8.30
C VAL A 628 -13.40 18.73 -6.90
N ASP A 629 -13.03 19.98 -6.78
CA ASP A 629 -12.80 20.61 -5.47
C ASP A 629 -14.11 21.15 -4.89
N GLU A 630 -14.21 21.26 -3.57
CA GLU A 630 -15.44 21.60 -2.83
C GLU A 630 -16.67 20.77 -3.30
N ALA A 631 -16.49 19.45 -3.43
CA ALA A 631 -17.51 18.56 -3.99
C ALA A 631 -18.81 18.53 -3.16
N GLU A 632 -18.79 18.93 -1.89
CA GLU A 632 -19.96 19.11 -1.03
C GLU A 632 -20.99 20.05 -1.64
N VAL A 633 -20.57 21.00 -2.47
CA VAL A 633 -21.47 21.89 -3.21
C VAL A 633 -22.42 21.11 -4.13
N LEU A 634 -21.88 20.11 -4.86
CA LEU A 634 -22.68 19.24 -5.72
C LEU A 634 -23.55 18.26 -4.90
N LEU A 635 -23.06 17.82 -3.75
CA LEU A 635 -23.80 16.89 -2.88
C LEU A 635 -24.99 17.56 -2.17
N SER A 636 -25.00 18.87 -2.09
CA SER A 636 -26.11 19.62 -1.46
C SER A 636 -27.44 19.52 -2.21
N ARG A 637 -27.44 19.04 -3.46
CA ARG A 637 -28.62 18.92 -4.32
C ARG A 637 -28.78 17.48 -4.85
N PRO A 638 -29.93 16.85 -4.71
CA PRO A 638 -30.11 15.42 -5.01
C PRO A 638 -29.71 15.01 -6.44
N ARG A 639 -30.07 15.80 -7.46
CA ARG A 639 -29.75 15.48 -8.86
C ARG A 639 -28.29 15.67 -9.22
N SER A 640 -27.64 16.72 -8.70
CA SER A 640 -26.19 16.92 -8.88
C SER A 640 -25.40 15.82 -8.18
N ALA A 641 -25.84 15.44 -6.97
CA ALA A 641 -25.27 14.34 -6.22
C ALA A 641 -25.35 13.02 -7.00
N ALA A 642 -26.54 12.70 -7.55
CA ALA A 642 -26.75 11.51 -8.37
C ALA A 642 -25.90 11.53 -9.66
N ALA A 643 -25.71 12.71 -10.29
CA ALA A 643 -24.84 12.84 -11.45
C ALA A 643 -23.38 12.55 -11.11
N LEU A 644 -22.86 13.12 -10.01
CA LEU A 644 -21.50 12.89 -9.54
C LEU A 644 -21.27 11.41 -9.16
N GLU A 645 -22.24 10.79 -8.49
CA GLU A 645 -22.22 9.36 -8.17
C GLU A 645 -22.18 8.51 -9.44
N SER A 646 -23.05 8.78 -10.41
CA SER A 646 -23.10 8.07 -11.69
C SER A 646 -21.77 8.18 -12.44
N LEU A 647 -21.16 9.37 -12.46
CA LEU A 647 -19.84 9.59 -13.04
C LEU A 647 -18.79 8.72 -12.35
N SER A 648 -18.74 8.74 -11.02
CA SER A 648 -17.77 7.97 -10.23
C SER A 648 -17.77 6.48 -10.55
N ARG A 649 -18.90 5.92 -10.94
CA ARG A 649 -19.05 4.51 -11.33
C ARG A 649 -18.62 4.22 -12.77
N ARG A 650 -18.70 5.20 -13.68
CA ARG A 650 -18.49 4.99 -15.12
C ARG A 650 -17.10 5.31 -15.63
N VAL A 651 -16.40 6.27 -14.99
CA VAL A 651 -15.15 6.86 -15.52
C VAL A 651 -14.01 5.88 -15.71
N ARG A 652 -13.93 4.81 -14.91
CA ARG A 652 -12.90 3.77 -15.07
C ARG A 652 -12.87 3.16 -16.46
N LYS A 653 -14.05 2.80 -17.00
CA LYS A 653 -14.17 2.18 -18.33
C LYS A 653 -13.67 3.09 -19.45
N LEU A 654 -13.54 4.37 -19.16
CA LEU A 654 -13.12 5.43 -20.08
C LEU A 654 -11.67 5.89 -19.80
N GLY A 655 -10.87 5.10 -19.07
CA GLY A 655 -9.48 5.43 -18.73
C GLY A 655 -9.33 6.68 -17.86
N THR A 656 -10.39 7.07 -17.12
CA THR A 656 -10.44 8.32 -16.35
C THR A 656 -10.55 8.01 -14.86
N GLY A 657 -9.83 8.76 -14.03
CA GLY A 657 -9.97 8.81 -12.58
C GLY A 657 -10.69 10.09 -12.14
N LEU A 658 -11.55 9.99 -11.14
CA LEU A 658 -12.22 11.11 -10.51
C LEU A 658 -11.59 11.38 -9.15
N MET A 659 -11.04 12.59 -8.94
CA MET A 659 -10.55 13.03 -7.64
C MET A 659 -11.58 13.98 -7.02
N VAL A 660 -12.15 13.56 -5.92
CA VAL A 660 -13.18 14.31 -5.18
C VAL A 660 -12.57 14.84 -3.89
N ILE A 661 -12.66 16.17 -3.67
CA ILE A 661 -12.07 16.84 -2.52
C ILE A 661 -13.19 17.49 -1.71
N SER A 662 -13.18 17.28 -0.38
CA SER A 662 -14.14 17.92 0.52
C SER A 662 -13.47 18.42 1.80
N GLN A 663 -13.95 19.58 2.28
CA GLN A 663 -13.53 20.19 3.54
C GLN A 663 -14.48 19.80 4.69
N VAL A 664 -15.74 19.59 4.39
CA VAL A 664 -16.77 19.25 5.38
C VAL A 664 -16.94 17.72 5.39
N VAL A 665 -16.03 17.06 6.11
CA VAL A 665 -15.92 15.61 6.10
C VAL A 665 -17.17 14.93 6.66
N GLU A 666 -17.77 15.48 7.71
CA GLU A 666 -18.98 14.94 8.34
C GLU A 666 -20.17 15.00 7.39
N ASP A 667 -20.43 16.15 6.77
CA ASP A 667 -21.52 16.30 5.82
C ASP A 667 -21.35 15.39 4.60
N PHE A 668 -20.11 15.21 4.16
CA PHE A 668 -19.78 14.33 3.06
C PHE A 668 -20.05 12.86 3.42
N LEU A 669 -19.59 12.41 4.58
CA LEU A 669 -19.78 11.04 5.06
C LEU A 669 -21.21 10.73 5.49
N ASN A 670 -21.96 11.71 5.98
CA ASN A 670 -23.37 11.55 6.36
C ASN A 670 -24.31 11.57 5.15
N SER A 671 -23.86 12.09 4.00
CA SER A 671 -24.64 12.03 2.76
C SER A 671 -24.67 10.58 2.22
N PRO A 672 -25.85 10.02 1.90
CA PRO A 672 -25.95 8.69 1.28
C PRO A 672 -25.10 8.59 0.00
N VAL A 673 -25.10 9.63 -0.83
CA VAL A 673 -24.32 9.69 -2.07
C VAL A 673 -22.83 9.84 -1.78
N GLY A 674 -22.45 10.70 -0.83
CA GLY A 674 -21.05 10.86 -0.40
C GLY A 674 -20.44 9.53 0.05
N ASN A 675 -21.17 8.74 0.84
CA ASN A 675 -20.76 7.40 1.24
C ASN A 675 -20.53 6.46 0.05
N VAL A 676 -21.41 6.52 -0.97
CA VAL A 676 -21.25 5.71 -2.18
C VAL A 676 -20.00 6.14 -2.96
N ILE A 677 -19.74 7.45 -3.08
CA ILE A 677 -18.54 7.96 -3.73
C ILE A 677 -17.28 7.49 -3.00
N VAL A 678 -17.23 7.58 -1.66
CA VAL A 678 -16.10 7.08 -0.86
C VAL A 678 -15.83 5.59 -1.10
N ARG A 679 -16.89 4.78 -1.16
CA ARG A 679 -16.77 3.33 -1.47
C ARG A 679 -16.29 3.08 -2.90
N ASN A 680 -16.64 3.96 -3.83
CA ASN A 680 -16.19 3.93 -5.22
C ASN A 680 -14.80 4.57 -5.44
N CYS A 681 -14.10 4.99 -4.39
CA CYS A 681 -12.73 5.46 -4.47
C CYS A 681 -11.79 4.39 -3.91
N HIS A 682 -10.93 3.84 -4.77
CA HIS A 682 -9.92 2.86 -4.33
C HIS A 682 -8.81 3.52 -3.51
N THR A 683 -8.41 4.71 -3.92
CA THR A 683 -7.40 5.52 -3.22
C THR A 683 -8.09 6.59 -2.36
N LYS A 684 -7.71 6.68 -1.09
CA LYS A 684 -8.24 7.66 -0.14
C LYS A 684 -7.09 8.38 0.55
N LEU A 685 -7.12 9.70 0.53
CA LEU A 685 -6.17 10.57 1.21
C LEU A 685 -6.89 11.24 2.37
N LEU A 686 -6.55 10.86 3.59
CA LEU A 686 -7.08 11.44 4.81
C LEU A 686 -6.00 12.35 5.40
N LEU A 687 -6.27 13.63 5.43
CA LEU A 687 -5.39 14.64 5.98
C LEU A 687 -5.89 15.08 7.35
N ARG A 688 -5.30 16.12 7.94
CA ARG A 688 -5.70 16.62 9.26
C ARG A 688 -7.20 16.67 9.45
N GLN A 689 -7.69 16.18 10.60
CA GLN A 689 -9.09 16.18 11.00
C GLN A 689 -9.28 16.97 12.30
N GLU A 690 -10.43 17.61 12.44
CA GLU A 690 -10.85 18.18 13.71
C GLU A 690 -11.33 17.06 14.65
N GLU A 691 -11.22 17.30 15.95
CA GLU A 691 -11.61 16.33 16.99
C GLU A 691 -13.06 15.84 16.80
N VAL A 692 -13.96 16.75 16.41
CA VAL A 692 -15.38 16.46 16.17
C VAL A 692 -15.58 15.48 15.01
N ALA A 693 -14.78 15.58 13.95
CA ALA A 693 -14.88 14.73 12.76
C ALA A 693 -14.26 13.32 12.95
N ILE A 694 -13.35 13.14 13.93
CA ILE A 694 -12.64 11.88 14.16
C ILE A 694 -13.57 10.67 14.31
N PRO A 695 -14.68 10.71 15.09
CA PRO A 695 -15.56 9.55 15.22
C PRO A 695 -16.20 9.10 13.90
N ALA A 696 -16.62 10.05 13.06
CA ALA A 696 -17.21 9.78 11.75
C ALA A 696 -16.17 9.18 10.79
N VAL A 697 -14.96 9.76 10.72
CA VAL A 697 -13.84 9.28 9.91
C VAL A 697 -13.39 7.89 10.38
N ARG A 698 -13.26 7.70 11.69
CA ARG A 698 -12.92 6.39 12.27
C ARG A 698 -13.88 5.30 11.82
N THR A 699 -15.17 5.58 11.93
CA THR A 699 -16.22 4.61 11.55
C THR A 699 -16.23 4.33 10.06
N ALA A 700 -16.14 5.38 9.22
CA ALA A 700 -16.21 5.26 7.76
C ALA A 700 -15.02 4.50 7.16
N PHE A 701 -13.82 4.66 7.73
CA PHE A 701 -12.59 4.07 7.21
C PHE A 701 -12.02 2.94 8.09
N GLY A 702 -12.66 2.62 9.20
CA GLY A 702 -12.20 1.59 10.13
C GLY A 702 -10.81 1.92 10.70
N LEU A 703 -10.60 3.18 11.15
CA LEU A 703 -9.30 3.61 11.64
C LEU A 703 -9.02 3.12 13.06
N SER A 704 -7.77 2.80 13.32
CA SER A 704 -7.25 2.51 14.66
C SER A 704 -7.14 3.79 15.50
N PRO A 705 -7.03 3.68 16.82
CA PRO A 705 -6.75 4.83 17.69
C PRO A 705 -5.48 5.59 17.27
N VAL A 706 -4.42 4.87 16.90
CA VAL A 706 -3.15 5.44 16.44
C VAL A 706 -3.33 6.27 15.17
N GLU A 707 -4.12 5.76 14.21
CA GLU A 707 -4.45 6.50 12.98
C GLU A 707 -5.27 7.76 13.27
N CYS A 708 -6.19 7.69 14.23
CA CYS A 708 -6.96 8.84 14.68
C CYS A 708 -6.06 9.93 15.28
N ASP A 709 -5.11 9.55 16.15
CA ASP A 709 -4.15 10.46 16.75
C ASP A 709 -3.23 11.10 15.67
N LEU A 710 -2.75 10.30 14.72
CA LEU A 710 -1.98 10.80 13.58
C LEU A 710 -2.75 11.85 12.76
N LEU A 711 -4.05 11.63 12.52
CA LEU A 711 -4.86 12.59 11.75
C LEU A 711 -5.18 13.85 12.55
N ARG A 712 -5.33 13.76 13.87
CA ARG A 712 -5.54 14.90 14.76
C ARG A 712 -4.31 15.81 14.79
N ASP A 713 -3.12 15.20 14.93
CA ASP A 713 -1.84 15.91 15.10
C ASP A 713 -1.13 16.18 13.76
N ALA A 714 -1.75 15.83 12.64
CA ALA A 714 -1.17 15.97 11.31
C ALA A 714 -0.77 17.41 11.00
N THR A 715 0.45 17.59 10.51
CA THR A 715 0.93 18.86 9.96
C THR A 715 0.36 19.09 8.55
N PRO A 716 0.30 20.32 8.05
CA PRO A 716 -0.20 20.57 6.69
C PRO A 716 0.53 19.72 5.64
N GLY A 717 -0.25 19.02 4.82
CA GLY A 717 0.28 18.12 3.78
C GLY A 717 0.72 16.76 4.29
N SER A 718 0.52 16.45 5.57
CA SER A 718 0.68 15.10 6.10
C SER A 718 -0.66 14.42 6.35
N GLY A 719 -0.66 13.08 6.34
CA GLY A 719 -1.89 12.33 6.53
C GLY A 719 -1.71 10.83 6.34
N ILE A 720 -2.82 10.16 6.09
CA ILE A 720 -2.88 8.73 5.82
C ILE A 720 -3.40 8.51 4.42
N VAL A 721 -2.71 7.70 3.65
CA VAL A 721 -3.21 7.19 2.37
C VAL A 721 -3.69 5.75 2.56
N ILE A 722 -4.85 5.46 1.99
CA ILE A 722 -5.45 4.13 1.95
C ILE A 722 -5.62 3.74 0.48
N VAL A 723 -5.03 2.62 0.08
CA VAL A 723 -5.20 2.01 -1.25
C VAL A 723 -5.74 0.60 -1.05
N GLY A 724 -7.02 0.43 -1.34
CA GLY A 724 -7.71 -0.82 -1.05
C GLY A 724 -7.71 -1.17 0.44
N ARG A 725 -6.86 -2.13 0.84
CA ARG A 725 -6.66 -2.52 2.25
C ARG A 725 -5.35 -2.02 2.84
N GLU A 726 -4.43 -1.58 2.01
CA GLU A 726 -3.13 -1.09 2.43
C GLU A 726 -3.21 0.35 2.91
N ARG A 727 -2.38 0.71 3.90
CA ARG A 727 -2.38 2.02 4.54
C ARG A 727 -0.96 2.47 4.82
N ALA A 728 -0.70 3.77 4.62
CA ALA A 728 0.56 4.39 5.01
C ALA A 728 0.33 5.80 5.50
N ALA A 729 1.05 6.20 6.55
CA ALA A 729 1.12 7.60 6.95
C ALA A 729 2.25 8.29 6.18
N PHE A 730 2.00 9.46 5.63
CA PHE A 730 2.93 10.15 4.73
C PHE A 730 3.05 11.64 5.02
N GLN A 731 4.18 12.23 4.62
CA GLN A 731 4.39 13.67 4.51
C GLN A 731 4.56 14.05 3.04
N GLY A 732 3.62 14.79 2.49
CA GLY A 732 3.69 15.28 1.11
C GLY A 732 4.94 16.13 0.87
N THR A 733 5.74 15.77 -0.14
CA THR A 733 7.03 16.42 -0.39
C THR A 733 7.22 16.65 -1.89
N ALA A 734 7.63 17.86 -2.26
CA ALA A 734 7.85 18.27 -3.66
C ALA A 734 9.20 19.01 -3.81
N PRO A 735 9.79 19.01 -5.01
CA PRO A 735 10.94 19.86 -5.30
C PRO A 735 10.58 21.35 -5.15
N PRO A 736 11.56 22.22 -4.86
CA PRO A 736 11.30 23.64 -4.50
C PRO A 736 10.46 24.40 -5.53
N GLU A 737 10.67 24.17 -6.82
CA GLU A 737 9.89 24.84 -7.88
C GLU A 737 8.42 24.42 -7.85
N LEU A 738 8.16 23.13 -7.75
CA LEU A 738 6.81 22.60 -7.66
C LEU A 738 6.16 22.99 -6.32
N HIS A 739 6.91 22.94 -5.22
CA HIS A 739 6.44 23.30 -3.89
C HIS A 739 5.84 24.72 -3.85
N ARG A 740 6.51 25.70 -4.47
CA ARG A 740 6.02 27.10 -4.55
C ARG A 740 4.65 27.21 -5.23
N VAL A 741 4.40 26.40 -6.24
CA VAL A 741 3.14 26.39 -6.99
C VAL A 741 2.05 25.63 -6.26
N LEU A 742 2.42 24.61 -5.49
CA LEU A 742 1.49 23.82 -4.69
C LEU A 742 1.00 24.58 -3.45
N CYS A 743 1.84 25.42 -2.85
CA CYS A 743 1.47 26.25 -1.71
C CYS A 743 0.50 27.36 -2.13
N THR A 744 -0.66 27.44 -1.45
CA THR A 744 -1.65 28.50 -1.60
C THR A 744 -1.45 29.62 -0.59
N ASP A 745 -0.71 29.39 0.48
CA ASP A 745 -0.49 30.36 1.55
C ASP A 745 0.77 31.20 1.25
N ALA A 746 0.61 32.50 1.06
CA ALA A 746 1.70 33.43 0.78
C ALA A 746 2.77 33.46 1.90
N ARG A 747 2.46 32.96 3.09
CA ARG A 747 3.37 32.88 4.25
C ARG A 747 4.35 31.69 4.18
N ASN A 748 4.08 30.69 3.37
CA ASN A 748 4.86 29.45 3.24
C ASN A 748 5.72 29.40 1.97
N ILE A 749 5.88 30.52 1.27
CA ILE A 749 6.66 30.62 0.02
C ILE A 749 8.15 30.92 0.29
N SER A 750 8.56 30.99 1.56
CA SER A 750 9.95 31.29 1.94
C SER A 750 10.85 30.07 2.02
#